data_36b6fc12c9b03ac11636f52123482e15
#
_entry.id   36b6fc12c9b03ac11636f52123482e15
#
_cell.length_a   1.000
_cell.length_b   1.000
_cell.length_c   1.000
_cell.angle_alpha   90.00
_cell.angle_beta   90.00
_cell.angle_gamma   90.00
#
_symmetry.space_group_name_H-M   'P 1'
#
loop_
_entity.id
_entity.type
_entity.pdbx_description
1 polymer ?
#
loop_
_entity_poly.entity_id
_entity_poly.type
_entity_poly.pdbx_seq_one_letter_code
_entity_poly.pdbx_strand_id
1 'polypeptide(L)'
;MTPQIDRKVLLDDPSHRGVSFCTLLSQKVDTWMRDLWVNAGGPESGAALVAVGGYGRAELSPGSDIDVYLIHDPKLQVAALAESIWYPIWDEGVKLGHAVRSVKETLSLASDDLDTATAILSVRHLAGDQRLTDELATKGQELWRKRSKRWLDEMDIRVRERHLDAGEVAFLLEPDLKNGRGGLRDVHAIGWAELAGMTLLPGDHEAIAEAYEVVLSARVELQRRTGRHSDILLLEEQDAVAAALGFDDADVFMRALSTAARTIAWVSDELWFRVRSFLDGPSRRKLRRDEEALVGVVLRDGCVALAAGAEPANDPYLVLRVAVTAARNDARIERSTLDRLVESKPIATPWSEEARRLFVELFLAGRPAVEVVETLDQRGLWEPIFPEWSVIRCRPQRNAYHRFTIDRHLCEAAANSAALVDRVDRPDLLVVGTLLHDIGKGRPGDHTDVGVELIAEIAPRMGFDADDTLILQQMCRHHLLLPDTATRRDLSDDGTITFVADSVGSLTCLRLLDALTEADSLATGTAAWGSWKEELVGVLVDRVAHVLSGGSVADATDTGFPTSHQRDLLAQRRRIIEAVDDQIVVISPDRPGLFSRVAGVLSLNGLTVLEAAAHSADNHMALEQFRVQSNFGAEIPWDRVIRDLEKALDGRLALA
;
A
#
# COMPACT_ATOMS: atom_id res chain seq x y z
N MET A 1 -39.36 -30.68 11.34
CA MET A 1 -38.05 -30.48 10.65
C MET A 1 -37.65 -29.08 10.90
N THR A 2 -36.43 -28.87 11.41
CA THR A 2 -35.86 -27.54 11.56
C THR A 2 -35.69 -26.90 10.17
N PRO A 3 -36.16 -25.69 9.91
CA PRO A 3 -35.98 -25.04 8.62
C PRO A 3 -34.48 -24.86 8.32
N GLN A 4 -34.03 -25.29 7.16
CA GLN A 4 -32.66 -25.10 6.68
C GLN A 4 -32.62 -23.92 5.70
N ILE A 5 -31.52 -23.20 5.69
CA ILE A 5 -31.32 -22.12 4.73
C ILE A 5 -30.78 -22.66 3.41
N ASP A 6 -31.57 -22.63 2.33
CA ASP A 6 -31.09 -22.97 0.99
C ASP A 6 -30.38 -21.74 0.34
N ARG A 7 -29.05 -21.66 0.53
CA ARG A 7 -28.19 -20.64 -0.07
C ARG A 7 -27.57 -21.08 -1.40
N LYS A 8 -27.56 -22.38 -1.68
CA LYS A 8 -26.80 -22.97 -2.79
C LYS A 8 -27.22 -22.42 -4.14
N VAL A 9 -28.52 -22.35 -4.41
CA VAL A 9 -29.03 -21.83 -5.68
C VAL A 9 -28.58 -20.39 -5.95
N LEU A 10 -28.56 -19.54 -4.92
CA LEU A 10 -28.11 -18.14 -5.06
C LEU A 10 -26.58 -18.05 -5.17
N LEU A 11 -25.85 -18.91 -4.46
CA LEU A 11 -24.39 -18.94 -4.56
C LEU A 11 -23.91 -19.43 -5.93
N ASP A 12 -24.66 -20.32 -6.57
CA ASP A 12 -24.34 -20.87 -7.89
C ASP A 12 -24.82 -19.96 -9.05
N ASP A 13 -25.60 -18.92 -8.78
CA ASP A 13 -26.16 -18.01 -9.79
C ASP A 13 -25.26 -16.77 -10.00
N PRO A 14 -24.53 -16.67 -11.13
CA PRO A 14 -23.63 -15.54 -11.41
C PRO A 14 -24.35 -14.27 -11.87
N SER A 15 -25.68 -14.33 -12.08
CA SER A 15 -26.46 -13.16 -12.55
C SER A 15 -26.62 -12.08 -11.48
N HIS A 16 -26.50 -12.45 -10.20
CA HIS A 16 -26.60 -11.54 -9.07
C HIS A 16 -25.23 -11.21 -8.49
N ARG A 17 -24.91 -9.93 -8.43
CA ARG A 17 -23.60 -9.39 -7.96
C ARG A 17 -23.82 -8.26 -6.97
N GLY A 18 -22.80 -7.89 -6.21
CA GLY A 18 -22.78 -6.71 -5.34
C GLY A 18 -24.03 -6.54 -4.50
N VAL A 19 -24.65 -5.38 -4.57
CA VAL A 19 -25.88 -5.03 -3.82
C VAL A 19 -27.03 -5.98 -4.13
N SER A 20 -27.24 -6.35 -5.40
CA SER A 20 -28.31 -7.27 -5.81
C SER A 20 -28.18 -8.63 -5.13
N PHE A 21 -26.98 -9.22 -5.10
CA PHE A 21 -26.72 -10.47 -4.40
C PHE A 21 -26.96 -10.36 -2.90
N CYS A 22 -26.41 -9.32 -2.27
CA CYS A 22 -26.53 -9.11 -0.82
C CYS A 22 -27.98 -8.93 -0.38
N THR A 23 -28.78 -8.21 -1.16
CA THR A 23 -30.21 -8.01 -0.91
C THR A 23 -30.97 -9.35 -0.98
N LEU A 24 -30.74 -10.14 -2.03
CA LEU A 24 -31.40 -11.45 -2.18
C LEU A 24 -31.01 -12.45 -1.09
N LEU A 25 -29.71 -12.48 -0.72
CA LEU A 25 -29.24 -13.32 0.38
C LEU A 25 -29.90 -12.89 1.69
N SER A 26 -29.97 -11.58 1.97
CA SER A 26 -30.62 -11.07 3.16
C SER A 26 -32.11 -11.43 3.20
N GLN A 27 -32.83 -11.34 2.08
CA GLN A 27 -34.24 -11.75 2.00
C GLN A 27 -34.44 -13.25 2.26
N LYS A 28 -33.54 -14.11 1.76
CA LYS A 28 -33.57 -15.56 2.06
C LYS A 28 -33.36 -15.81 3.56
N VAL A 29 -32.38 -15.12 4.16
CA VAL A 29 -32.13 -15.20 5.60
C VAL A 29 -33.32 -14.68 6.40
N ASP A 30 -33.95 -13.59 5.96
CA ASP A 30 -35.18 -13.07 6.60
C ASP A 30 -36.31 -14.10 6.66
N THR A 31 -36.53 -14.80 5.55
CA THR A 31 -37.57 -15.85 5.49
C THR A 31 -37.23 -16.95 6.47
N TRP A 32 -35.99 -17.42 6.48
CA TRP A 32 -35.54 -18.44 7.41
C TRP A 32 -35.68 -18.00 8.88
N MET A 33 -35.31 -16.76 9.21
CA MET A 33 -35.46 -16.20 10.57
C MET A 33 -36.92 -16.13 11.02
N ARG A 34 -37.85 -15.77 10.11
CA ARG A 34 -39.30 -15.79 10.40
C ARG A 34 -39.80 -17.19 10.66
N ASP A 35 -39.34 -18.17 9.88
CA ASP A 35 -39.72 -19.59 10.09
C ASP A 35 -39.18 -20.10 11.43
N LEU A 36 -37.94 -19.74 11.80
CA LEU A 36 -37.39 -20.07 13.13
C LEU A 36 -38.21 -19.44 14.25
N TRP A 37 -38.62 -18.17 14.11
CA TRP A 37 -39.48 -17.50 15.08
C TRP A 37 -40.80 -18.20 15.27
N VAL A 38 -41.48 -18.54 14.18
CA VAL A 38 -42.77 -19.26 14.22
C VAL A 38 -42.61 -20.65 14.86
N ASN A 39 -41.58 -21.41 14.48
CA ASN A 39 -41.34 -22.76 15.02
C ASN A 39 -40.95 -22.72 16.50
N ALA A 40 -40.29 -21.68 16.96
CA ALA A 40 -39.97 -21.48 18.37
C ALA A 40 -41.18 -20.98 19.21
N GLY A 41 -42.36 -20.78 18.60
CA GLY A 41 -43.50 -20.22 19.28
C GLY A 41 -43.37 -18.74 19.67
N GLY A 42 -42.66 -18.00 18.85
CA GLY A 42 -42.43 -16.56 19.11
C GLY A 42 -43.73 -15.78 19.21
N PRO A 43 -43.88 -14.90 20.24
CA PRO A 43 -45.12 -14.17 20.49
C PRO A 43 -45.30 -13.00 19.48
N GLU A 44 -46.55 -12.65 19.21
CA GLU A 44 -46.89 -11.46 18.38
C GLU A 44 -46.64 -10.13 19.10
N SER A 45 -46.54 -10.13 20.45
CA SER A 45 -46.32 -8.92 21.25
C SER A 45 -45.36 -9.17 22.41
N GLY A 46 -44.65 -8.12 22.81
CA GLY A 46 -43.70 -8.14 23.94
C GLY A 46 -42.29 -8.71 23.61
N ALA A 47 -42.06 -9.26 22.43
CA ALA A 47 -40.72 -9.58 21.92
C ALA A 47 -40.64 -9.39 20.41
N ALA A 48 -39.47 -9.03 19.92
CA ALA A 48 -39.18 -8.85 18.51
C ALA A 48 -37.79 -9.41 18.15
N LEU A 49 -37.70 -10.05 17.01
CA LEU A 49 -36.44 -10.42 16.40
C LEU A 49 -36.06 -9.35 15.38
N VAL A 50 -34.85 -8.80 15.50
CA VAL A 50 -34.39 -7.70 14.65
C VAL A 50 -33.01 -7.96 14.09
N ALA A 51 -32.81 -7.65 12.80
CA ALA A 51 -31.49 -7.63 12.17
C ALA A 51 -30.79 -6.30 12.48
N VAL A 52 -29.48 -6.36 12.72
CA VAL A 52 -28.66 -5.19 13.00
C VAL A 52 -27.38 -5.20 12.15
N GLY A 53 -26.59 -4.13 12.19
CA GLY A 53 -25.30 -4.06 11.50
C GLY A 53 -25.42 -4.32 9.99
N GLY A 54 -24.53 -5.14 9.42
CA GLY A 54 -24.54 -5.50 8.00
C GLY A 54 -25.80 -6.22 7.56
N TYR A 55 -26.33 -7.10 8.39
CA TYR A 55 -27.59 -7.78 8.12
C TYR A 55 -28.79 -6.81 8.19
N GLY A 56 -28.76 -5.86 9.12
CA GLY A 56 -29.75 -4.79 9.19
C GLY A 56 -29.82 -3.93 7.92
N ARG A 57 -28.67 -3.65 7.30
CA ARG A 57 -28.57 -2.92 6.02
C ARG A 57 -28.90 -3.77 4.78
N ALA A 58 -29.25 -5.05 4.95
CA ALA A 58 -29.45 -6.01 3.86
C ALA A 58 -28.17 -6.23 3.00
N GLU A 59 -26.99 -6.21 3.64
CA GLU A 59 -25.68 -6.32 3.02
C GLU A 59 -24.96 -7.65 3.36
N LEU A 60 -25.71 -8.75 3.52
CA LEU A 60 -25.09 -10.05 3.75
C LEU A 60 -24.34 -10.51 2.50
N SER A 61 -23.03 -10.72 2.64
CA SER A 61 -22.18 -11.39 1.65
C SER A 61 -22.07 -12.89 1.96
N PRO A 62 -21.56 -13.75 1.06
CA PRO A 62 -21.51 -15.20 1.26
C PRO A 62 -20.87 -15.66 2.57
N GLY A 63 -19.82 -14.97 3.03
CA GLY A 63 -19.10 -15.24 4.27
C GLY A 63 -19.47 -14.33 5.45
N SER A 64 -20.58 -13.56 5.38
CA SER A 64 -20.97 -12.64 6.45
C SER A 64 -21.51 -13.38 7.67
N ASP A 65 -21.20 -12.84 8.85
CA ASP A 65 -21.89 -13.18 10.09
C ASP A 65 -23.32 -12.65 10.06
N ILE A 66 -24.24 -13.32 10.75
CA ILE A 66 -25.63 -12.89 10.92
C ILE A 66 -25.76 -12.20 12.28
N ASP A 67 -26.03 -10.89 12.27
CA ASP A 67 -26.17 -10.10 13.49
C ASP A 67 -27.67 -9.89 13.80
N VAL A 68 -28.15 -10.49 14.90
CA VAL A 68 -29.56 -10.51 15.29
C VAL A 68 -29.73 -10.22 16.77
N TYR A 69 -30.64 -9.32 17.10
CA TYR A 69 -31.02 -9.07 18.49
C TYR A 69 -32.45 -9.59 18.75
N LEU A 70 -32.65 -10.23 19.89
CA LEU A 70 -33.96 -10.51 20.48
C LEU A 70 -34.27 -9.39 21.47
N ILE A 71 -35.13 -8.47 21.07
CA ILE A 71 -35.57 -7.35 21.87
C ILE A 71 -36.88 -7.73 22.58
N HIS A 72 -36.96 -7.49 23.89
CA HIS A 72 -38.13 -7.92 24.68
C HIS A 72 -38.53 -6.91 25.77
N ASP A 73 -39.78 -7.01 26.17
CA ASP A 73 -40.27 -6.32 27.36
C ASP A 73 -39.57 -6.91 28.60
N PRO A 74 -39.12 -6.09 29.57
CA PRO A 74 -38.36 -6.58 30.74
C PRO A 74 -39.11 -7.62 31.59
N LYS A 75 -40.43 -7.73 31.49
CA LYS A 75 -41.23 -8.68 32.23
C LYS A 75 -41.40 -10.04 31.54
N LEU A 76 -41.04 -10.13 30.27
CA LEU A 76 -41.18 -11.36 29.48
C LEU A 76 -39.98 -12.26 29.67
N GLN A 77 -40.23 -13.53 29.97
CA GLN A 77 -39.16 -14.55 30.05
C GLN A 77 -38.92 -15.10 28.64
N VAL A 78 -37.76 -14.79 28.07
CA VAL A 78 -37.43 -15.13 26.67
C VAL A 78 -36.26 -16.10 26.52
N ALA A 79 -35.71 -16.65 27.60
CA ALA A 79 -34.55 -17.54 27.53
C ALA A 79 -34.81 -18.78 26.65
N ALA A 80 -35.91 -19.50 26.86
CA ALA A 80 -36.26 -20.66 26.08
C ALA A 80 -36.55 -20.32 24.61
N LEU A 81 -37.15 -19.15 24.33
CA LEU A 81 -37.37 -18.65 22.98
C LEU A 81 -36.01 -18.37 22.28
N ALA A 82 -35.11 -17.71 22.98
CA ALA A 82 -33.77 -17.41 22.47
C ALA A 82 -33.01 -18.70 22.12
N GLU A 83 -32.97 -19.66 23.03
CA GLU A 83 -32.33 -20.97 22.78
C GLU A 83 -32.92 -21.66 21.55
N SER A 84 -34.25 -21.68 21.44
CA SER A 84 -34.94 -22.33 20.32
C SER A 84 -34.67 -21.68 18.96
N ILE A 85 -34.24 -20.39 18.94
CA ILE A 85 -33.85 -19.68 17.72
C ILE A 85 -32.34 -19.85 17.45
N TRP A 86 -31.49 -19.75 18.49
CA TRP A 86 -30.04 -19.75 18.30
C TRP A 86 -29.46 -21.11 17.94
N TYR A 87 -29.92 -22.21 18.56
CA TYR A 87 -29.40 -23.54 18.29
C TYR A 87 -29.49 -23.93 16.81
N PRO A 88 -30.65 -23.77 16.11
CA PRO A 88 -30.71 -24.06 14.67
C PRO A 88 -29.74 -23.26 13.81
N ILE A 89 -29.41 -22.01 14.20
CA ILE A 89 -28.46 -21.17 13.46
C ILE A 89 -27.04 -21.71 13.62
N TRP A 90 -26.68 -22.12 14.84
CA TRP A 90 -25.37 -22.73 15.09
C TRP A 90 -25.21 -24.09 14.41
N ASP A 91 -26.28 -24.89 14.37
CA ASP A 91 -26.28 -26.19 13.68
C ASP A 91 -26.07 -26.08 12.16
N GLU A 92 -26.46 -24.96 11.54
CA GLU A 92 -26.15 -24.62 10.15
C GLU A 92 -24.70 -24.14 9.91
N GLY A 93 -23.90 -24.05 10.97
CA GLY A 93 -22.52 -23.59 10.88
C GLY A 93 -22.35 -22.10 10.54
N VAL A 94 -23.40 -21.31 10.71
CA VAL A 94 -23.38 -19.86 10.45
C VAL A 94 -22.88 -19.15 11.70
N LYS A 95 -21.96 -18.21 11.52
CA LYS A 95 -21.54 -17.35 12.60
C LYS A 95 -22.65 -16.37 12.97
N LEU A 96 -22.97 -16.34 14.26
CA LEU A 96 -24.08 -15.56 14.82
C LEU A 96 -23.57 -14.51 15.81
N GLY A 97 -23.72 -13.24 15.48
CA GLY A 97 -23.70 -12.14 16.43
C GLY A 97 -25.09 -11.97 17.03
N HIS A 98 -25.25 -12.14 18.36
CA HIS A 98 -26.55 -12.11 18.96
C HIS A 98 -26.57 -11.39 20.32
N ALA A 99 -27.74 -10.84 20.64
CA ALA A 99 -28.00 -10.29 21.98
C ALA A 99 -29.48 -10.50 22.36
N VAL A 100 -29.73 -10.66 23.66
CA VAL A 100 -31.08 -10.72 24.24
C VAL A 100 -31.17 -9.58 25.24
N ARG A 101 -31.95 -8.54 24.93
CA ARG A 101 -31.98 -7.31 25.72
C ARG A 101 -33.34 -6.61 25.57
N SER A 102 -33.69 -5.76 26.55
CA SER A 102 -34.73 -4.78 26.38
C SER A 102 -34.26 -3.58 25.55
N VAL A 103 -35.19 -2.80 25.02
CA VAL A 103 -34.84 -1.52 24.35
C VAL A 103 -33.99 -0.63 25.24
N LYS A 104 -34.37 -0.52 26.54
CA LYS A 104 -33.63 0.30 27.51
C LYS A 104 -32.20 -0.15 27.72
N GLU A 105 -31.96 -1.44 27.87
CA GLU A 105 -30.60 -2.01 28.04
C GLU A 105 -29.76 -1.81 26.78
N THR A 106 -30.33 -2.03 25.59
CA THR A 106 -29.65 -1.80 24.31
C THR A 106 -29.23 -0.34 24.15
N LEU A 107 -30.14 0.62 24.44
CA LEU A 107 -29.83 2.05 24.38
C LEU A 107 -28.82 2.49 25.45
N SER A 108 -28.86 1.88 26.63
CA SER A 108 -27.88 2.17 27.69
C SER A 108 -26.47 1.75 27.23
N LEU A 109 -26.32 0.54 26.64
CA LEU A 109 -25.05 0.10 26.10
C LEU A 109 -24.62 0.97 24.91
N ALA A 110 -25.50 1.20 23.96
CA ALA A 110 -25.24 2.07 22.81
C ALA A 110 -24.89 3.52 23.19
N SER A 111 -25.13 3.93 24.42
CA SER A 111 -24.70 5.24 24.89
C SER A 111 -23.20 5.35 25.11
N ASP A 112 -22.50 4.23 25.30
CA ASP A 112 -21.09 4.21 25.67
C ASP A 112 -20.20 3.33 24.77
N ASP A 113 -20.82 2.47 23.97
CA ASP A 113 -20.17 1.56 23.02
C ASP A 113 -20.52 1.91 21.57
N LEU A 114 -19.53 2.33 20.80
CA LEU A 114 -19.70 2.75 19.41
C LEU A 114 -20.16 1.60 18.49
N ASP A 115 -19.72 0.36 18.74
CA ASP A 115 -20.11 -0.78 17.91
C ASP A 115 -21.60 -1.09 18.06
N THR A 116 -22.11 -1.08 19.30
CA THR A 116 -23.55 -1.21 19.56
C THR A 116 -24.32 -0.01 19.01
N ALA A 117 -23.78 1.21 19.16
CA ALA A 117 -24.43 2.43 18.65
C ALA A 117 -24.59 2.39 17.14
N THR A 118 -23.56 2.01 16.39
CA THR A 118 -23.62 1.90 14.93
C THR A 118 -24.47 0.71 14.46
N ALA A 119 -24.45 -0.43 15.18
CA ALA A 119 -25.26 -1.59 14.84
C ALA A 119 -26.76 -1.27 14.86
N ILE A 120 -27.23 -0.53 15.88
CA ILE A 120 -28.66 -0.19 16.01
C ILE A 120 -29.15 0.92 15.06
N LEU A 121 -28.24 1.64 14.39
CA LEU A 121 -28.65 2.61 13.34
C LEU A 121 -29.26 1.93 12.11
N SER A 122 -29.00 0.64 11.94
CA SER A 122 -29.49 -0.17 10.82
C SER A 122 -30.49 -1.23 11.27
N VAL A 123 -31.22 -0.99 12.35
CA VAL A 123 -32.24 -1.93 12.86
C VAL A 123 -33.30 -2.19 11.81
N ARG A 124 -33.57 -3.48 11.53
CA ARG A 124 -34.60 -3.93 10.61
C ARG A 124 -35.44 -5.06 11.24
N HIS A 125 -36.78 -4.93 11.16
CA HIS A 125 -37.68 -5.90 11.74
C HIS A 125 -37.68 -7.23 10.98
N LEU A 126 -37.60 -8.34 11.71
CA LEU A 126 -37.71 -9.69 11.15
C LEU A 126 -39.03 -10.36 11.55
N ALA A 127 -39.35 -10.37 12.85
CA ALA A 127 -40.54 -11.04 13.37
C ALA A 127 -40.94 -10.49 14.76
N GLY A 128 -42.20 -10.71 15.19
CA GLY A 128 -42.71 -10.38 16.50
C GLY A 128 -43.28 -8.97 16.61
N ASP A 129 -43.07 -8.31 17.73
CA ASP A 129 -43.67 -7.00 18.06
C ASP A 129 -42.96 -5.84 17.35
N GLN A 130 -43.52 -5.36 16.26
CA GLN A 130 -42.99 -4.24 15.46
C GLN A 130 -42.77 -2.96 16.30
N ARG A 131 -43.58 -2.70 17.35
CA ARG A 131 -43.40 -1.51 18.19
C ARG A 131 -42.05 -1.44 18.88
N LEU A 132 -41.51 -2.61 19.32
CA LEU A 132 -40.18 -2.67 19.94
C LEU A 132 -39.08 -2.33 18.94
N THR A 133 -39.25 -2.76 17.69
CA THR A 133 -38.30 -2.44 16.60
C THR A 133 -38.33 -0.95 16.30
N ASP A 134 -39.52 -0.36 16.14
CA ASP A 134 -39.69 1.07 15.83
C ASP A 134 -39.19 1.95 16.97
N GLU A 135 -39.46 1.55 18.23
CA GLU A 135 -38.95 2.23 19.42
C GLU A 135 -37.42 2.23 19.46
N LEU A 136 -36.78 1.06 19.21
CA LEU A 136 -35.33 0.94 19.20
C LEU A 136 -34.70 1.77 18.07
N ALA A 137 -35.27 1.72 16.86
CA ALA A 137 -34.80 2.48 15.72
C ALA A 137 -34.86 3.99 15.96
N THR A 138 -36.05 4.48 16.43
CA THR A 138 -36.27 5.90 16.68
C THR A 138 -35.36 6.43 17.78
N LYS A 139 -35.36 5.77 18.95
CA LYS A 139 -34.54 6.18 20.07
C LYS A 139 -33.04 6.02 19.82
N GLY A 140 -32.65 5.02 19.05
CA GLY A 140 -31.26 4.81 18.61
C GLY A 140 -30.76 5.99 17.77
N GLN A 141 -31.54 6.43 16.78
CA GLN A 141 -31.21 7.61 15.96
C GLN A 141 -31.20 8.91 16.77
N GLU A 142 -32.14 9.08 17.70
CA GLU A 142 -32.17 10.25 18.61
C GLU A 142 -30.90 10.27 19.49
N LEU A 143 -30.52 9.13 20.07
CA LEU A 143 -29.33 9.00 20.89
C LEU A 143 -28.05 9.31 20.08
N TRP A 144 -27.96 8.80 18.83
CA TRP A 144 -26.86 9.05 17.91
C TRP A 144 -26.69 10.54 17.63
N ARG A 145 -27.77 11.24 17.23
CA ARG A 145 -27.77 12.68 16.99
C ARG A 145 -27.43 13.51 18.23
N LYS A 146 -27.95 13.11 19.37
CA LYS A 146 -27.67 13.79 20.64
C LYS A 146 -26.22 13.72 21.06
N ARG A 147 -25.51 12.63 20.69
CA ARG A 147 -24.10 12.38 21.02
C ARG A 147 -23.18 12.53 19.81
N SER A 148 -23.64 13.15 18.73
CA SER A 148 -22.95 13.23 17.44
C SER A 148 -21.48 13.66 17.54
N LYS A 149 -21.16 14.69 18.34
CA LYS A 149 -19.77 15.14 18.52
C LYS A 149 -18.85 14.06 19.08
N ARG A 150 -19.31 13.33 20.10
CA ARG A 150 -18.54 12.23 20.69
C ARG A 150 -18.32 11.12 19.67
N TRP A 151 -19.38 10.73 18.96
CA TRP A 151 -19.31 9.65 17.99
C TRP A 151 -18.44 9.99 16.78
N LEU A 152 -18.53 11.21 16.28
CA LEU A 152 -17.69 11.69 15.18
C LEU A 152 -16.21 11.71 15.57
N ASP A 153 -15.90 12.15 16.79
CA ASP A 153 -14.53 12.14 17.31
C ASP A 153 -13.96 10.71 17.44
N GLU A 154 -14.72 9.81 18.07
CA GLU A 154 -14.32 8.41 18.23
C GLU A 154 -14.20 7.68 16.88
N MET A 155 -15.11 7.95 15.94
CA MET A 155 -15.06 7.40 14.58
C MET A 155 -13.85 7.90 13.79
N ASP A 156 -13.51 9.19 13.86
CA ASP A 156 -12.34 9.75 13.17
C ASP A 156 -11.04 9.04 13.63
N ILE A 157 -10.93 8.75 14.93
CA ILE A 157 -9.81 8.00 15.49
C ILE A 157 -9.79 6.57 14.92
N ARG A 158 -10.91 5.84 15.03
CA ARG A 158 -11.01 4.44 14.56
C ARG A 158 -10.81 4.29 13.05
N VAL A 159 -11.26 5.26 12.25
CA VAL A 159 -11.05 5.25 10.80
C VAL A 159 -9.56 5.37 10.49
N ARG A 160 -8.85 6.28 11.15
CA ARG A 160 -7.40 6.45 10.95
C ARG A 160 -6.59 5.23 11.40
N GLU A 161 -6.89 4.66 12.58
CA GLU A 161 -6.25 3.45 13.08
C GLU A 161 -6.46 2.29 12.10
N ARG A 162 -7.69 2.08 11.63
CA ARG A 162 -8.01 1.04 10.66
C ARG A 162 -7.26 1.20 9.33
N HIS A 163 -7.12 2.44 8.82
CA HIS A 163 -6.36 2.72 7.60
C HIS A 163 -4.87 2.40 7.75
N LEU A 164 -4.29 2.67 8.93
CA LEU A 164 -2.89 2.32 9.22
C LEU A 164 -2.67 0.81 9.23
N ASP A 165 -3.61 0.05 9.81
CA ASP A 165 -3.51 -1.40 9.95
C ASP A 165 -3.77 -2.13 8.62
N ALA A 166 -4.81 -1.73 7.88
CA ALA A 166 -5.28 -2.45 6.69
C ALA A 166 -4.70 -1.91 5.37
N GLY A 167 -4.07 -0.74 5.39
CA GLY A 167 -3.51 -0.09 4.20
C GLY A 167 -4.57 0.45 3.25
N GLU A 168 -4.21 0.59 1.98
CA GLU A 168 -5.00 1.29 0.96
C GLU A 168 -5.52 0.33 -0.11
N VAL A 169 -6.84 0.25 -0.29
CA VAL A 169 -7.45 -0.62 -1.33
C VAL A 169 -6.99 -0.23 -2.73
N ALA A 170 -6.84 1.06 -2.97
CA ALA A 170 -6.54 1.59 -4.30
C ALA A 170 -5.16 1.21 -4.84
N PHE A 171 -4.18 0.97 -3.96
CA PHE A 171 -2.77 0.92 -4.36
C PHE A 171 -2.08 -0.39 -4.03
N LEU A 172 -2.61 -1.18 -3.08
CA LEU A 172 -1.99 -2.43 -2.69
C LEU A 172 -2.26 -3.53 -3.72
N LEU A 173 -1.27 -4.41 -3.92
CA LEU A 173 -1.39 -5.58 -4.79
C LEU A 173 -2.46 -6.56 -4.27
N GLU A 174 -2.56 -6.73 -2.96
CA GLU A 174 -3.52 -7.61 -2.28
C GLU A 174 -4.35 -6.81 -1.26
N PRO A 175 -5.36 -6.05 -1.74
CA PRO A 175 -6.09 -5.12 -0.88
C PRO A 175 -7.10 -5.81 0.03
N ASP A 176 -7.28 -5.27 1.25
CA ASP A 176 -8.44 -5.57 2.11
C ASP A 176 -9.64 -4.73 1.65
N LEU A 177 -10.56 -5.36 0.93
CA LEU A 177 -11.75 -4.71 0.33
C LEU A 177 -12.71 -4.11 1.34
N LYS A 178 -12.66 -4.57 2.59
CA LYS A 178 -13.56 -4.12 3.65
C LYS A 178 -12.93 -3.06 4.54
N ASN A 179 -11.73 -3.33 5.05
CA ASN A 179 -11.10 -2.50 6.09
C ASN A 179 -10.10 -1.49 5.53
N GLY A 180 -9.54 -1.71 4.35
CA GLY A 180 -8.58 -0.79 3.73
C GLY A 180 -9.19 0.60 3.48
N ARG A 181 -8.34 1.63 3.41
CA ARG A 181 -8.75 2.98 3.00
C ARG A 181 -9.31 2.94 1.58
N GLY A 182 -10.51 3.45 1.38
CA GLY A 182 -11.26 3.29 0.13
C GLY A 182 -12.08 2.00 0.06
N GLY A 183 -12.19 1.23 1.15
CA GLY A 183 -12.99 0.02 1.26
C GLY A 183 -14.42 0.25 1.78
N LEU A 184 -15.16 -0.84 1.91
CA LEU A 184 -16.59 -0.81 2.25
C LEU A 184 -16.88 -0.14 3.60
N ARG A 185 -15.99 -0.27 4.59
CA ARG A 185 -16.16 0.37 5.90
C ARG A 185 -16.06 1.89 5.86
N ASP A 186 -15.39 2.47 4.87
CA ASP A 186 -15.38 3.92 4.69
C ASP A 186 -16.76 4.43 4.26
N VAL A 187 -17.43 3.69 3.36
CA VAL A 187 -18.80 4.03 2.94
C VAL A 187 -19.78 3.95 4.11
N HIS A 188 -19.66 2.92 4.96
CA HIS A 188 -20.47 2.82 6.17
C HIS A 188 -20.20 3.98 7.14
N ALA A 189 -18.92 4.34 7.34
CA ALA A 189 -18.54 5.44 8.22
C ALA A 189 -19.06 6.80 7.70
N ILE A 190 -19.07 7.00 6.38
CA ILE A 190 -19.69 8.16 5.72
C ILE A 190 -21.20 8.21 6.06
N GLY A 191 -21.93 7.11 5.87
CA GLY A 191 -23.37 7.07 6.18
C GLY A 191 -23.68 7.34 7.67
N TRP A 192 -22.86 6.85 8.59
CA TRP A 192 -23.02 7.14 10.01
C TRP A 192 -22.71 8.61 10.34
N ALA A 193 -21.74 9.22 9.68
CA ALA A 193 -21.46 10.65 9.84
C ALA A 193 -22.61 11.52 9.30
N GLU A 194 -23.26 11.12 8.20
CA GLU A 194 -24.46 11.80 7.70
C GLU A 194 -25.61 11.72 8.69
N LEU A 195 -25.85 10.54 9.30
CA LEU A 195 -26.85 10.40 10.38
C LEU A 195 -26.51 11.24 11.62
N ALA A 196 -25.23 11.58 11.82
CA ALA A 196 -24.79 12.52 12.87
C ALA A 196 -24.95 14.00 12.48
N GLY A 197 -25.42 14.30 11.26
CA GLY A 197 -25.69 15.66 10.77
C GLY A 197 -24.62 16.24 9.84
N MET A 198 -23.63 15.44 9.43
CA MET A 198 -22.71 15.82 8.36
C MET A 198 -23.39 15.66 7.00
N THR A 199 -22.95 16.42 5.99
CA THR A 199 -23.54 16.35 4.64
C THR A 199 -22.45 16.11 3.61
N LEU A 200 -22.70 15.29 2.60
CA LEU A 200 -21.84 15.16 1.45
C LEU A 200 -21.96 16.36 0.51
N LEU A 201 -20.98 16.54 -0.34
CA LEU A 201 -21.01 17.56 -1.38
C LEU A 201 -21.78 17.05 -2.61
N PRO A 202 -22.29 17.94 -3.47
CA PRO A 202 -23.00 17.53 -4.69
C PRO A 202 -22.19 16.56 -5.55
N GLY A 203 -22.83 15.49 -6.01
CA GLY A 203 -22.23 14.44 -6.83
C GLY A 203 -21.49 13.35 -6.05
N ASP A 204 -21.24 13.53 -4.74
CA ASP A 204 -20.49 12.53 -3.96
C ASP A 204 -21.33 11.27 -3.70
N HIS A 205 -22.67 11.40 -3.56
CA HIS A 205 -23.55 10.25 -3.34
C HIS A 205 -23.54 9.27 -4.53
N GLU A 206 -23.68 9.80 -5.73
CA GLU A 206 -23.67 9.01 -6.96
C GLU A 206 -22.31 8.35 -7.17
N ALA A 207 -21.23 9.12 -6.99
CA ALA A 207 -19.87 8.61 -7.13
C ALA A 207 -19.55 7.48 -6.13
N ILE A 208 -19.99 7.62 -4.86
CA ILE A 208 -19.84 6.57 -3.85
C ILE A 208 -20.68 5.34 -4.21
N ALA A 209 -21.92 5.51 -4.66
CA ALA A 209 -22.80 4.38 -4.97
C ALA A 209 -22.22 3.51 -6.10
N GLU A 210 -21.71 4.13 -7.16
CA GLU A 210 -21.03 3.43 -8.26
C GLU A 210 -19.76 2.72 -7.77
N ALA A 211 -18.93 3.40 -7.01
CA ALA A 211 -17.67 2.85 -6.48
C ALA A 211 -17.94 1.71 -5.48
N TYR A 212 -18.93 1.85 -4.61
CA TYR A 212 -19.35 0.83 -3.66
C TYR A 212 -19.77 -0.47 -4.34
N GLU A 213 -20.53 -0.37 -5.43
CA GLU A 213 -20.97 -1.54 -6.20
C GLU A 213 -19.77 -2.34 -6.76
N VAL A 214 -18.74 -1.67 -7.24
CA VAL A 214 -17.51 -2.33 -7.73
C VAL A 214 -16.81 -3.09 -6.61
N VAL A 215 -16.57 -2.42 -5.47
CA VAL A 215 -15.84 -3.02 -4.33
C VAL A 215 -16.66 -4.14 -3.69
N LEU A 216 -17.99 -3.96 -3.55
CA LEU A 216 -18.88 -4.97 -2.99
C LEU A 216 -19.01 -6.19 -3.92
N SER A 217 -19.09 -6.00 -5.23
CA SER A 217 -19.11 -7.07 -6.22
C SER A 217 -17.83 -7.90 -6.15
N ALA A 218 -16.67 -7.26 -6.06
CA ALA A 218 -15.39 -7.92 -5.88
C ALA A 218 -15.37 -8.80 -4.60
N ARG A 219 -15.84 -8.27 -3.47
CA ARG A 219 -15.92 -8.98 -2.19
C ARG A 219 -16.89 -10.16 -2.23
N VAL A 220 -18.07 -9.96 -2.80
CA VAL A 220 -19.08 -11.03 -2.94
C VAL A 220 -18.52 -12.18 -3.76
N GLU A 221 -17.87 -11.87 -4.89
CA GLU A 221 -17.33 -12.91 -5.76
C GLU A 221 -16.13 -13.62 -5.14
N LEU A 222 -15.24 -12.90 -4.46
CA LEU A 222 -14.13 -13.48 -3.70
C LEU A 222 -14.65 -14.50 -2.67
N GLN A 223 -15.66 -14.14 -1.87
CA GLN A 223 -16.22 -15.01 -0.84
C GLN A 223 -17.04 -16.15 -1.42
N ARG A 224 -17.71 -15.95 -2.58
CA ARG A 224 -18.45 -16.98 -3.29
C ARG A 224 -17.51 -18.10 -3.76
N ARG A 225 -16.37 -17.73 -4.31
CA ARG A 225 -15.39 -18.66 -4.88
C ARG A 225 -14.59 -19.39 -3.80
N THR A 226 -14.11 -18.66 -2.81
CA THR A 226 -13.29 -19.25 -1.75
C THR A 226 -14.09 -20.04 -0.72
N GLY A 227 -15.41 -19.79 -0.63
CA GLY A 227 -16.26 -20.36 0.43
C GLY A 227 -15.84 -19.93 1.84
N ARG A 228 -15.03 -18.90 1.97
CA ARG A 228 -14.44 -18.45 3.23
C ARG A 228 -14.83 -16.99 3.53
N HIS A 229 -14.80 -16.67 4.82
CA HIS A 229 -14.83 -15.27 5.25
C HIS A 229 -13.46 -14.63 4.99
N SER A 230 -13.24 -14.14 3.77
CA SER A 230 -12.04 -13.42 3.37
C SER A 230 -12.42 -12.07 2.80
N ASP A 231 -11.72 -11.03 3.23
CA ASP A 231 -11.90 -9.66 2.73
C ASP A 231 -10.62 -9.17 2.00
N ILE A 232 -9.52 -9.96 2.03
CA ILE A 232 -8.27 -9.68 1.31
C ILE A 232 -8.32 -10.38 -0.04
N LEU A 233 -8.18 -9.60 -1.12
CA LEU A 233 -8.15 -10.09 -2.50
C LEU A 233 -6.71 -10.48 -2.87
N LEU A 234 -6.36 -11.74 -2.59
CA LEU A 234 -5.04 -12.29 -2.90
C LEU A 234 -4.77 -12.32 -4.40
N LEU A 235 -3.50 -12.22 -4.78
CA LEU A 235 -3.05 -12.23 -6.18
C LEU A 235 -3.57 -13.46 -6.95
N GLU A 236 -3.56 -14.62 -6.31
CA GLU A 236 -4.03 -15.90 -6.89
C GLU A 236 -5.53 -15.93 -7.19
N GLU A 237 -6.33 -15.09 -6.53
CA GLU A 237 -7.79 -15.04 -6.73
C GLU A 237 -8.22 -13.99 -7.78
N GLN A 238 -7.35 -13.04 -8.13
CA GLN A 238 -7.71 -11.89 -8.97
C GLN A 238 -8.17 -12.28 -10.37
N ASP A 239 -7.48 -13.22 -11.04
CA ASP A 239 -7.87 -13.67 -12.39
C ASP A 239 -9.25 -14.33 -12.38
N ALA A 240 -9.51 -15.14 -11.36
CA ALA A 240 -10.75 -15.88 -11.26
C ALA A 240 -11.93 -14.96 -10.87
N VAL A 241 -11.71 -13.98 -10.01
CA VAL A 241 -12.71 -12.96 -9.65
C VAL A 241 -13.00 -12.05 -10.86
N ALA A 242 -11.96 -11.60 -11.59
CA ALA A 242 -12.11 -10.81 -12.80
C ALA A 242 -12.98 -11.50 -13.85
N ALA A 243 -12.68 -12.77 -14.17
CA ALA A 243 -13.44 -13.58 -15.12
C ALA A 243 -14.91 -13.73 -14.71
N ALA A 244 -15.17 -14.01 -13.41
CA ALA A 244 -16.53 -14.14 -12.89
C ALA A 244 -17.32 -12.83 -12.93
N LEU A 245 -16.65 -11.71 -12.76
CA LEU A 245 -17.25 -10.37 -12.88
C LEU A 245 -17.37 -9.90 -14.34
N GLY A 246 -16.83 -10.66 -15.31
CA GLY A 246 -16.94 -10.38 -16.74
C GLY A 246 -15.95 -9.34 -17.24
N PHE A 247 -14.82 -9.17 -16.56
CA PHE A 247 -13.70 -8.37 -17.05
C PHE A 247 -12.83 -9.19 -18.01
N ASP A 248 -12.20 -8.53 -18.97
CA ASP A 248 -11.34 -9.16 -19.98
C ASP A 248 -10.11 -9.85 -19.35
N ASP A 249 -9.53 -9.22 -18.33
CA ASP A 249 -8.43 -9.74 -17.55
C ASP A 249 -8.41 -9.13 -16.13
N ALA A 250 -7.50 -9.62 -15.28
CA ALA A 250 -7.36 -9.14 -13.92
C ALA A 250 -6.75 -7.72 -13.84
N ASP A 251 -5.99 -7.27 -14.82
CA ASP A 251 -5.43 -5.91 -14.82
C ASP A 251 -6.53 -4.88 -15.04
N VAL A 252 -7.47 -5.16 -15.97
CA VAL A 252 -8.65 -4.33 -16.21
C VAL A 252 -9.54 -4.29 -14.97
N PHE A 253 -9.76 -5.44 -14.33
CA PHE A 253 -10.52 -5.53 -13.08
C PHE A 253 -9.86 -4.74 -11.94
N MET A 254 -8.57 -4.96 -11.68
CA MET A 254 -7.86 -4.27 -10.61
C MET A 254 -7.79 -2.76 -10.84
N ARG A 255 -7.68 -2.33 -12.10
CA ARG A 255 -7.77 -0.91 -12.46
C ARG A 255 -9.14 -0.31 -12.11
N ALA A 256 -10.22 -1.02 -12.40
CA ALA A 256 -11.58 -0.61 -12.03
C ALA A 256 -11.74 -0.55 -10.50
N LEU A 257 -11.26 -1.57 -9.79
CA LEU A 257 -11.28 -1.65 -8.32
C LEU A 257 -10.47 -0.49 -7.69
N SER A 258 -9.25 -0.25 -8.17
CA SER A 258 -8.40 0.86 -7.71
C SER A 258 -9.08 2.22 -7.94
N THR A 259 -9.69 2.43 -9.11
CA THR A 259 -10.43 3.67 -9.42
C THR A 259 -11.61 3.87 -8.47
N ALA A 260 -12.39 2.82 -8.21
CA ALA A 260 -13.51 2.87 -7.27
C ALA A 260 -13.03 3.17 -5.84
N ALA A 261 -11.99 2.49 -5.38
CA ALA A 261 -11.41 2.69 -4.05
C ALA A 261 -10.86 4.12 -3.87
N ARG A 262 -10.22 4.70 -4.89
CA ARG A 262 -9.76 6.11 -4.87
C ARG A 262 -10.93 7.08 -4.72
N THR A 263 -12.06 6.82 -5.38
CA THR A 263 -13.27 7.65 -5.24
C THR A 263 -13.82 7.59 -3.82
N ILE A 264 -13.94 6.40 -3.23
CA ILE A 264 -14.39 6.24 -1.84
C ILE A 264 -13.43 6.95 -0.89
N ALA A 265 -12.11 6.72 -1.03
CA ALA A 265 -11.09 7.34 -0.18
C ALA A 265 -11.16 8.86 -0.26
N TRP A 266 -11.26 9.42 -1.47
CA TRP A 266 -11.39 10.86 -1.70
C TRP A 266 -12.58 11.47 -0.95
N VAL A 267 -13.78 10.90 -1.11
CA VAL A 267 -14.98 11.42 -0.45
C VAL A 267 -14.92 11.25 1.07
N SER A 268 -14.38 10.11 1.52
CA SER A 268 -14.16 9.85 2.95
C SER A 268 -13.24 10.90 3.56
N ASP A 269 -12.08 11.18 2.95
CA ASP A 269 -11.11 12.15 3.46
C ASP A 269 -11.66 13.57 3.49
N GLU A 270 -12.44 13.96 2.47
CA GLU A 270 -13.13 15.23 2.42
C GLU A 270 -14.16 15.37 3.56
N LEU A 271 -14.89 14.31 3.84
CA LEU A 271 -15.86 14.30 4.94
C LEU A 271 -15.16 14.39 6.29
N TRP A 272 -14.16 13.55 6.55
CA TRP A 272 -13.43 13.52 7.83
C TRP A 272 -12.67 14.81 8.10
N PHE A 273 -12.13 15.45 7.06
CA PHE A 273 -11.56 16.80 7.20
C PHE A 273 -12.61 17.80 7.71
N ARG A 274 -13.83 17.79 7.17
CA ARG A 274 -14.92 18.67 7.62
C ARG A 274 -15.41 18.29 9.02
N VAL A 275 -15.42 17.00 9.36
CA VAL A 275 -15.73 16.53 10.72
C VAL A 275 -14.74 17.11 11.71
N ARG A 276 -13.44 17.01 11.48
CA ARG A 276 -12.41 17.59 12.36
C ARG A 276 -12.59 19.10 12.50
N SER A 277 -12.82 19.78 11.40
CA SER A 277 -13.10 21.24 11.42
C SER A 277 -14.35 21.59 12.24
N PHE A 278 -15.38 20.75 12.21
CA PHE A 278 -16.60 20.89 13.02
C PHE A 278 -16.33 20.65 14.51
N LEU A 279 -15.55 19.63 14.84
CA LEU A 279 -15.19 19.27 16.21
C LEU A 279 -14.32 20.36 16.88
N ASP A 280 -13.39 20.95 16.14
CA ASP A 280 -12.52 22.04 16.62
C ASP A 280 -13.30 23.32 16.98
N GLY A 281 -14.45 23.53 16.36
CA GLY A 281 -15.35 24.64 16.63
C GLY A 281 -14.80 26.02 16.26
N PRO A 282 -15.64 27.08 16.34
CA PRO A 282 -15.26 28.43 15.89
C PRO A 282 -14.20 29.12 16.74
N SER A 283 -13.98 28.68 17.98
CA SER A 283 -13.04 29.33 18.91
C SER A 283 -11.56 29.16 18.55
N ARG A 284 -11.21 28.17 17.74
CA ARG A 284 -9.84 27.97 17.22
C ARG A 284 -9.61 28.65 15.88
N ARG A 285 -10.66 29.00 15.16
CA ARG A 285 -10.58 29.85 13.97
C ARG A 285 -10.37 31.30 14.37
N LYS A 286 -9.18 31.68 14.82
CA LYS A 286 -8.77 33.09 14.68
C LYS A 286 -8.88 33.37 13.18
N LEU A 287 -9.62 34.43 12.81
CA LEU A 287 -9.58 34.99 11.45
C LEU A 287 -8.09 35.19 11.07
N ARG A 288 -7.48 34.15 10.52
CA ARG A 288 -6.14 34.28 9.92
C ARG A 288 -6.36 35.02 8.61
N ARG A 289 -5.63 36.07 8.39
CA ARG A 289 -5.51 36.68 7.07
C ARG A 289 -4.96 35.63 6.11
N ASP A 290 -5.47 35.63 4.87
CA ASP A 290 -4.86 34.90 3.77
C ASP A 290 -3.36 35.21 3.75
N GLU A 291 -2.53 34.18 3.83
CA GLU A 291 -1.08 34.31 3.73
C GLU A 291 -0.68 33.98 2.30
N GLU A 292 -0.14 34.95 1.56
CA GLU A 292 0.33 34.73 0.20
C GLU A 292 1.55 33.80 0.22
N ALA A 293 1.42 32.64 -0.45
CA ALA A 293 2.46 31.61 -0.52
C ALA A 293 3.23 31.68 -1.84
N LEU A 294 2.50 31.70 -2.94
CA LEU A 294 3.00 31.89 -4.30
C LEU A 294 2.02 32.78 -5.06
N VAL A 295 2.46 33.34 -6.20
CA VAL A 295 1.61 34.21 -7.03
C VAL A 295 0.28 33.53 -7.35
N GLY A 296 -0.83 34.14 -6.93
CA GLY A 296 -2.18 33.62 -7.12
C GLY A 296 -2.62 32.52 -6.14
N VAL A 297 -1.77 32.16 -5.14
CA VAL A 297 -2.02 31.08 -4.18
C VAL A 297 -1.84 31.59 -2.76
N VAL A 298 -2.79 31.27 -1.90
CA VAL A 298 -2.79 31.65 -0.48
C VAL A 298 -2.98 30.43 0.42
N LEU A 299 -2.45 30.51 1.63
CA LEU A 299 -2.82 29.63 2.75
C LEU A 299 -3.97 30.28 3.54
N ARG A 300 -5.08 29.56 3.64
CA ARG A 300 -6.30 29.98 4.34
C ARG A 300 -6.72 28.88 5.31
N ASP A 301 -6.74 29.19 6.58
CA ASP A 301 -7.15 28.22 7.63
C ASP A 301 -6.42 26.86 7.57
N GLY A 302 -5.17 26.82 7.10
CA GLY A 302 -4.37 25.60 6.94
C GLY A 302 -4.65 24.82 5.65
N CYS A 303 -5.44 25.39 4.73
CA CYS A 303 -5.67 24.86 3.40
C CYS A 303 -5.07 25.77 2.34
N VAL A 304 -4.76 25.21 1.18
CA VAL A 304 -4.33 25.96 0.01
C VAL A 304 -5.56 26.42 -0.78
N ALA A 305 -5.63 27.71 -1.04
CA ALA A 305 -6.70 28.34 -1.78
C ALA A 305 -6.17 29.27 -2.87
N LEU A 306 -7.02 29.58 -3.85
CA LEU A 306 -6.72 30.62 -4.83
C LEU A 306 -6.89 32.01 -4.20
N ALA A 307 -5.93 32.90 -4.50
CA ALA A 307 -6.04 34.31 -4.17
C ALA A 307 -7.27 34.95 -4.86
N ALA A 308 -7.79 36.05 -4.29
CA ALA A 308 -9.01 36.69 -4.76
C ALA A 308 -9.00 37.14 -6.23
N GLY A 309 -7.84 37.41 -6.80
CA GLY A 309 -7.67 37.81 -8.23
C GLY A 309 -7.12 36.72 -9.13
N ALA A 310 -6.97 35.49 -8.65
CA ALA A 310 -6.40 34.41 -9.44
C ALA A 310 -7.41 33.94 -10.53
N GLU A 311 -6.93 33.88 -11.78
CA GLU A 311 -7.70 33.49 -12.95
C GLU A 311 -7.08 32.25 -13.61
N PRO A 312 -7.53 31.01 -13.27
CA PRO A 312 -6.97 29.77 -13.81
C PRO A 312 -6.94 29.72 -15.34
N ALA A 313 -7.98 30.26 -16.00
CA ALA A 313 -8.06 30.33 -17.47
C ALA A 313 -6.95 31.15 -18.12
N ASN A 314 -6.26 32.02 -17.37
CA ASN A 314 -5.21 32.88 -17.89
C ASN A 314 -3.80 32.55 -17.39
N ASP A 315 -3.70 31.66 -16.39
CA ASP A 315 -2.42 31.28 -15.75
C ASP A 315 -2.17 29.77 -15.81
N PRO A 316 -1.40 29.29 -16.80
CA PRO A 316 -1.17 27.86 -16.99
C PRO A 316 -0.31 27.21 -15.90
N TYR A 317 0.36 27.99 -15.05
CA TYR A 317 1.22 27.48 -13.97
C TYR A 317 0.50 27.39 -12.62
N LEU A 318 -0.73 27.87 -12.54
CA LEU A 318 -1.45 27.98 -11.28
C LEU A 318 -1.68 26.62 -10.63
N VAL A 319 -1.96 25.56 -11.41
CA VAL A 319 -2.08 24.19 -10.92
C VAL A 319 -0.79 23.75 -10.22
N LEU A 320 0.37 23.98 -10.84
CA LEU A 320 1.67 23.62 -10.26
C LEU A 320 1.99 24.44 -9.00
N ARG A 321 1.67 25.75 -8.99
CA ARG A 321 1.90 26.58 -7.80
C ARG A 321 1.02 26.14 -6.62
N VAL A 322 -0.23 25.79 -6.88
CA VAL A 322 -1.13 25.21 -5.87
C VAL A 322 -0.56 23.90 -5.35
N ALA A 323 -0.10 23.02 -6.26
CA ALA A 323 0.50 21.74 -5.90
C ALA A 323 1.76 21.90 -5.04
N VAL A 324 2.70 22.74 -5.45
CA VAL A 324 3.93 23.02 -4.70
C VAL A 324 3.62 23.61 -3.33
N THR A 325 2.66 24.55 -3.26
CA THR A 325 2.26 25.15 -1.99
C THR A 325 1.67 24.11 -1.06
N ALA A 326 0.82 23.24 -1.57
CA ALA A 326 0.19 22.16 -0.80
C ALA A 326 1.25 21.16 -0.27
N ALA A 327 2.13 20.68 -1.12
CA ALA A 327 3.17 19.73 -0.75
C ALA A 327 4.17 20.32 0.27
N ARG A 328 4.64 21.55 0.07
CA ARG A 328 5.60 22.21 0.98
C ARG A 328 5.06 22.49 2.38
N ASN A 329 3.75 22.69 2.50
CA ASN A 329 3.11 23.02 3.77
C ASN A 329 2.36 21.81 4.37
N ASP A 330 2.44 20.64 3.76
CA ASP A 330 1.64 19.45 4.13
C ASP A 330 0.17 19.83 4.32
N ALA A 331 -0.36 20.61 3.37
CA ALA A 331 -1.66 21.25 3.46
C ALA A 331 -2.60 20.74 2.37
N ARG A 332 -3.87 20.54 2.74
CA ARG A 332 -4.92 20.18 1.78
C ARG A 332 -5.24 21.33 0.84
N ILE A 333 -5.64 21.00 -0.37
CA ILE A 333 -6.17 21.98 -1.32
C ILE A 333 -7.67 22.09 -1.11
N GLU A 334 -8.22 23.31 -0.98
CA GLU A 334 -9.66 23.52 -0.89
C GLU A 334 -10.37 22.96 -2.13
N ARG A 335 -11.50 22.25 -1.94
CA ARG A 335 -12.26 21.67 -3.05
C ARG A 335 -12.71 22.72 -4.06
N SER A 336 -13.15 23.89 -3.57
CA SER A 336 -13.50 25.03 -4.42
C SER A 336 -12.33 25.51 -5.30
N THR A 337 -11.13 25.40 -4.79
CA THR A 337 -9.89 25.70 -5.56
C THR A 337 -9.69 24.65 -6.67
N LEU A 338 -9.82 23.36 -6.35
CA LEU A 338 -9.72 22.28 -7.33
C LEU A 338 -10.77 22.42 -8.43
N ASP A 339 -12.02 22.74 -8.06
CA ASP A 339 -13.12 22.94 -9.01
C ASP A 339 -12.84 24.07 -9.99
N ARG A 340 -12.24 25.18 -9.53
CA ARG A 340 -11.83 26.31 -10.38
C ARG A 340 -10.62 25.99 -11.25
N LEU A 341 -9.67 25.17 -10.76
CA LEU A 341 -8.47 24.80 -11.51
C LEU A 341 -8.76 23.94 -12.75
N VAL A 342 -9.93 23.30 -12.82
CA VAL A 342 -10.36 22.57 -14.03
C VAL A 342 -10.43 23.50 -15.26
N GLU A 343 -10.59 24.80 -15.07
CA GLU A 343 -10.62 25.80 -16.15
C GLU A 343 -9.18 26.21 -16.63
N SER A 344 -8.11 25.68 -15.97
CA SER A 344 -6.73 26.04 -16.31
C SER A 344 -6.36 25.64 -17.72
N LYS A 345 -5.63 26.52 -18.40
CA LYS A 345 -5.04 26.20 -19.70
C LYS A 345 -3.89 25.21 -19.55
N PRO A 346 -3.70 24.32 -20.54
CA PRO A 346 -2.51 23.48 -20.59
C PRO A 346 -1.22 24.33 -20.59
N ILE A 347 -0.18 23.78 -19.98
CA ILE A 347 1.16 24.38 -20.02
C ILE A 347 1.65 24.35 -21.47
N ALA A 348 2.17 25.48 -21.93
CA ALA A 348 2.73 25.59 -23.29
C ALA A 348 3.97 24.68 -23.44
N THR A 349 4.12 24.08 -24.62
CA THR A 349 5.26 23.21 -24.96
C THR A 349 6.22 23.89 -25.93
N PRO A 350 7.53 23.78 -25.74
CA PRO A 350 8.21 23.21 -24.57
C PRO A 350 7.91 24.00 -23.29
N TRP A 351 7.98 23.35 -22.13
CA TRP A 351 7.78 24.01 -20.86
C TRP A 351 8.82 25.10 -20.62
N SER A 352 8.39 26.18 -19.97
CA SER A 352 9.32 27.19 -19.48
C SER A 352 10.15 26.64 -18.31
N GLU A 353 11.26 27.31 -17.99
CA GLU A 353 12.06 27.02 -16.82
C GLU A 353 11.23 27.10 -15.52
N GLU A 354 10.29 28.05 -15.41
CA GLU A 354 9.36 28.16 -14.27
C GLU A 354 8.49 26.92 -14.12
N ALA A 355 7.88 26.42 -15.21
CA ALA A 355 7.02 25.24 -15.17
C ALA A 355 7.82 24.00 -14.72
N ARG A 356 9.01 23.80 -15.31
CA ARG A 356 9.89 22.68 -14.95
C ARG A 356 10.35 22.78 -13.49
N ARG A 357 10.77 23.96 -13.04
CA ARG A 357 11.16 24.19 -11.66
C ARG A 357 10.01 23.86 -10.67
N LEU A 358 8.81 24.36 -10.93
CA LEU A 358 7.64 24.07 -10.08
C LEU A 358 7.32 22.57 -10.05
N PHE A 359 7.42 21.88 -11.18
CA PHE A 359 7.18 20.44 -11.24
C PHE A 359 8.20 19.65 -10.39
N VAL A 360 9.48 20.01 -10.49
CA VAL A 360 10.55 19.41 -9.66
C VAL A 360 10.35 19.74 -8.19
N GLU A 361 10.05 21.00 -7.85
CA GLU A 361 9.79 21.44 -6.48
C GLU A 361 8.63 20.72 -5.80
N LEU A 362 7.63 20.27 -6.57
CA LEU A 362 6.54 19.46 -6.04
C LEU A 362 7.08 18.18 -5.40
N PHE A 363 7.90 17.41 -6.11
CA PHE A 363 8.43 16.15 -5.60
C PHE A 363 9.58 16.35 -4.58
N LEU A 364 10.31 17.46 -4.64
CA LEU A 364 11.30 17.81 -3.62
C LEU A 364 10.67 18.08 -2.25
N ALA A 365 9.36 18.25 -2.17
CA ALA A 365 8.64 18.27 -0.89
C ALA A 365 8.55 16.87 -0.23
N GLY A 366 8.99 15.80 -0.91
CA GLY A 366 8.97 14.45 -0.39
C GLY A 366 7.55 13.85 -0.30
N ARG A 367 7.29 13.09 0.74
CA ARG A 367 6.03 12.33 0.91
C ARG A 367 4.74 13.11 0.68
N PRO A 368 4.57 14.37 1.11
CA PRO A 368 3.36 15.13 0.83
C PRO A 368 3.06 15.32 -0.66
N ALA A 369 4.07 15.26 -1.54
CA ALA A 369 3.86 15.33 -2.98
C ALA A 369 2.96 14.20 -3.52
N VAL A 370 3.05 13.01 -2.94
CA VAL A 370 2.25 11.85 -3.35
C VAL A 370 0.76 12.14 -3.16
N GLU A 371 0.36 12.62 -2.00
CA GLU A 371 -1.04 12.95 -1.69
C GLU A 371 -1.57 14.10 -2.57
N VAL A 372 -0.69 15.06 -2.89
CA VAL A 372 -1.04 16.17 -3.78
C VAL A 372 -1.26 15.68 -5.22
N VAL A 373 -0.37 14.82 -5.75
CA VAL A 373 -0.53 14.24 -7.09
C VAL A 373 -1.81 13.40 -7.15
N GLU A 374 -2.10 12.60 -6.13
CA GLU A 374 -3.36 11.84 -6.06
C GLU A 374 -4.60 12.74 -6.05
N THR A 375 -4.54 13.84 -5.30
CA THR A 375 -5.60 14.85 -5.27
C THR A 375 -5.83 15.46 -6.65
N LEU A 376 -4.77 15.86 -7.33
CA LEU A 376 -4.86 16.41 -8.69
C LEU A 376 -5.37 15.37 -9.70
N ASP A 377 -4.90 14.14 -9.61
CA ASP A 377 -5.32 13.05 -10.49
C ASP A 377 -6.81 12.71 -10.28
N GLN A 378 -7.28 12.64 -9.04
CA GLN A 378 -8.69 12.39 -8.73
C GLN A 378 -9.62 13.49 -9.28
N ARG A 379 -9.10 14.71 -9.47
CA ARG A 379 -9.84 15.86 -10.02
C ARG A 379 -9.58 16.09 -11.51
N GLY A 380 -8.87 15.17 -12.19
CA GLY A 380 -8.54 15.27 -13.60
C GLY A 380 -7.58 16.41 -13.95
N LEU A 381 -6.80 16.90 -12.96
CA LEU A 381 -5.85 18.00 -13.12
C LEU A 381 -4.42 17.52 -13.41
N TRP A 382 -4.14 16.22 -13.21
CA TRP A 382 -2.79 15.67 -13.40
C TRP A 382 -2.52 15.24 -14.84
N GLU A 383 -3.47 14.55 -15.48
CA GLU A 383 -3.32 14.08 -16.86
C GLU A 383 -3.07 15.21 -17.89
N PRO A 384 -3.67 16.41 -17.81
CA PRO A 384 -3.30 17.52 -18.67
C PRO A 384 -1.85 18.00 -18.52
N ILE A 385 -1.23 17.80 -17.36
CA ILE A 385 0.19 18.10 -17.12
C ILE A 385 1.06 16.97 -17.67
N PHE A 386 0.64 15.72 -17.47
CA PHE A 386 1.40 14.52 -17.80
C PHE A 386 0.52 13.47 -18.50
N PRO A 387 0.25 13.61 -19.82
CA PRO A 387 -0.72 12.77 -20.55
C PRO A 387 -0.38 11.27 -20.55
N GLU A 388 0.90 10.92 -20.50
CA GLU A 388 1.36 9.53 -20.48
C GLU A 388 0.88 8.78 -19.23
N TRP A 389 0.47 9.50 -18.19
CA TRP A 389 -0.07 8.96 -16.95
C TRP A 389 -1.30 8.10 -17.13
N SER A 390 -2.14 8.42 -18.11
CA SER A 390 -3.40 7.71 -18.40
C SER A 390 -3.23 6.19 -18.59
N VAL A 391 -2.08 5.75 -19.11
CA VAL A 391 -1.80 4.32 -19.36
C VAL A 391 -1.42 3.58 -18.09
N ILE A 392 -0.64 4.22 -17.22
CA ILE A 392 -0.12 3.62 -15.99
C ILE A 392 -1.05 3.84 -14.77
N ARG A 393 -1.99 4.76 -14.89
CA ARG A 393 -2.95 5.12 -13.83
C ARG A 393 -3.71 3.91 -13.32
N CYS A 394 -3.67 3.68 -12.00
CA CYS A 394 -4.33 2.57 -11.32
C CYS A 394 -3.95 1.18 -11.88
N ARG A 395 -2.81 1.05 -12.55
CA ARG A 395 -2.40 -0.22 -13.15
C ARG A 395 -1.66 -1.08 -12.13
N PRO A 396 -2.08 -2.34 -11.89
CA PRO A 396 -1.43 -3.21 -10.94
C PRO A 396 -0.03 -3.62 -11.42
N GLN A 397 0.88 -3.85 -10.49
CA GLN A 397 2.15 -4.52 -10.73
C GLN A 397 2.07 -5.94 -10.17
N ARG A 398 1.84 -6.94 -11.04
CA ARG A 398 1.62 -8.34 -10.64
C ARG A 398 2.95 -9.08 -10.35
N ASN A 399 3.88 -8.42 -9.71
CA ASN A 399 5.12 -8.98 -9.21
C ASN A 399 5.12 -8.86 -7.69
N ALA A 400 5.30 -9.96 -6.97
CA ALA A 400 5.23 -10.05 -5.51
C ALA A 400 6.20 -9.11 -4.75
N TYR A 401 7.22 -8.58 -5.42
CA TYR A 401 8.14 -7.61 -4.82
C TYR A 401 7.57 -6.19 -4.76
N HIS A 402 6.64 -5.84 -5.66
CA HIS A 402 6.05 -4.51 -5.72
C HIS A 402 4.83 -4.40 -4.81
N ARG A 403 4.83 -3.37 -4.00
CA ARG A 403 3.74 -3.10 -3.06
C ARG A 403 2.57 -2.34 -3.71
N PHE A 404 2.86 -1.47 -4.67
CA PHE A 404 1.94 -0.46 -5.19
C PHE A 404 1.62 -0.64 -6.68
N THR A 405 0.54 -0.01 -7.14
CA THR A 405 0.27 0.25 -8.57
C THR A 405 1.41 1.03 -9.21
N ILE A 406 1.53 0.98 -10.55
CA ILE A 406 2.64 1.64 -11.27
C ILE A 406 2.68 3.14 -10.98
N ASP A 407 1.55 3.82 -11.12
CA ASP A 407 1.43 5.27 -10.86
C ASP A 407 1.82 5.65 -9.44
N ARG A 408 1.34 4.91 -8.44
CA ARG A 408 1.71 5.16 -7.05
C ARG A 408 3.19 4.88 -6.79
N HIS A 409 3.73 3.80 -7.33
CA HIS A 409 5.14 3.44 -7.21
C HIS A 409 6.05 4.55 -7.74
N LEU A 410 5.75 5.08 -8.94
CA LEU A 410 6.53 6.18 -9.53
C LEU A 410 6.47 7.47 -8.68
N CYS A 411 5.30 7.79 -8.12
CA CYS A 411 5.18 8.93 -7.19
C CYS A 411 5.98 8.71 -5.91
N GLU A 412 5.92 7.51 -5.30
CA GLU A 412 6.67 7.17 -4.08
C GLU A 412 8.18 7.22 -4.34
N ALA A 413 8.64 6.66 -5.47
CA ALA A 413 10.05 6.71 -5.85
C ALA A 413 10.53 8.15 -6.05
N ALA A 414 9.77 8.96 -6.80
CA ALA A 414 10.11 10.38 -7.00
C ALA A 414 10.11 11.17 -5.68
N ALA A 415 9.18 10.88 -4.76
CA ALA A 415 9.16 11.50 -3.43
C ALA A 415 10.34 11.06 -2.56
N ASN A 416 10.75 9.78 -2.62
CA ASN A 416 11.92 9.27 -1.91
C ASN A 416 13.22 9.94 -2.39
N SER A 417 13.31 10.26 -3.69
CA SER A 417 14.50 10.93 -4.26
C SER A 417 14.80 12.28 -3.62
N ALA A 418 13.81 12.94 -3.00
CA ALA A 418 14.00 14.22 -2.29
C ALA A 418 15.03 14.13 -1.14
N ALA A 419 15.16 12.98 -0.48
CA ALA A 419 16.14 12.78 0.58
C ALA A 419 17.57 12.53 0.05
N LEU A 420 17.73 12.35 -1.26
CA LEU A 420 18.98 11.94 -1.91
C LEU A 420 19.61 13.04 -2.77
N VAL A 421 18.98 14.21 -2.83
CA VAL A 421 19.40 15.32 -3.72
C VAL A 421 20.81 15.84 -3.43
N ASP A 422 21.28 15.75 -2.20
CA ASP A 422 22.62 16.18 -1.81
C ASP A 422 23.74 15.28 -2.36
N ARG A 423 23.37 14.10 -2.92
CA ARG A 423 24.32 13.14 -3.53
C ARG A 423 24.56 13.40 -5.02
N VAL A 424 23.79 14.32 -5.64
CA VAL A 424 23.78 14.53 -7.08
C VAL A 424 23.95 16.00 -7.45
N ASP A 425 24.59 16.28 -8.59
CA ASP A 425 24.77 17.66 -9.09
C ASP A 425 23.51 18.17 -9.82
N ARG A 426 22.57 17.28 -10.18
CA ARG A 426 21.37 17.56 -10.97
C ARG A 426 20.10 17.00 -10.30
N PRO A 427 19.62 17.66 -9.22
CA PRO A 427 18.38 17.26 -8.52
C PRO A 427 17.16 17.20 -9.44
N ASP A 428 17.08 18.05 -10.46
CA ASP A 428 16.02 18.09 -11.45
C ASP A 428 15.98 16.81 -12.29
N LEU A 429 17.13 16.32 -12.75
CA LEU A 429 17.22 15.05 -13.48
C LEU A 429 16.96 13.86 -12.57
N LEU A 430 17.39 13.91 -11.29
CA LEU A 430 17.09 12.85 -10.35
C LEU A 430 15.58 12.67 -10.17
N VAL A 431 14.86 13.75 -9.84
CA VAL A 431 13.41 13.72 -9.62
C VAL A 431 12.67 13.22 -10.88
N VAL A 432 12.96 13.82 -12.04
CA VAL A 432 12.27 13.49 -13.28
C VAL A 432 12.66 12.10 -13.76
N GLY A 433 13.94 11.71 -13.71
CA GLY A 433 14.39 10.39 -14.08
C GLY A 433 13.80 9.30 -13.19
N THR A 434 13.69 9.56 -11.87
CA THR A 434 13.03 8.63 -10.96
C THR A 434 11.53 8.51 -11.24
N LEU A 435 10.84 9.61 -11.57
CA LEU A 435 9.43 9.55 -11.96
C LEU A 435 9.20 8.80 -13.27
N LEU A 436 10.18 8.80 -14.18
CA LEU A 436 10.06 8.25 -15.53
C LEU A 436 10.65 6.85 -15.70
N HIS A 437 11.39 6.31 -14.72
CA HIS A 437 12.18 5.08 -14.91
C HIS A 437 11.36 3.88 -15.40
N ASP A 438 10.09 3.80 -15.04
CA ASP A 438 9.14 2.73 -15.38
C ASP A 438 7.94 3.20 -16.21
N ILE A 439 8.01 4.37 -16.84
CA ILE A 439 6.90 4.98 -17.60
C ILE A 439 6.46 4.15 -18.81
N GLY A 440 7.31 3.26 -19.29
CA GLY A 440 7.00 2.34 -20.39
C GLY A 440 6.09 1.17 -20.00
N LYS A 441 5.95 0.89 -18.69
CA LYS A 441 5.05 -0.18 -18.22
C LYS A 441 3.62 0.02 -18.70
N GLY A 442 2.94 -1.09 -18.93
CA GLY A 442 1.55 -1.06 -19.38
C GLY A 442 1.35 -0.88 -20.89
N ARG A 443 2.41 -0.81 -21.66
CA ARG A 443 2.41 -0.78 -23.11
C ARG A 443 2.97 -2.08 -23.71
N PRO A 444 2.61 -2.45 -24.95
CA PRO A 444 3.21 -3.60 -25.61
C PRO A 444 4.72 -3.42 -25.83
N GLY A 445 5.49 -4.49 -25.67
CA GLY A 445 6.95 -4.50 -25.83
C GLY A 445 7.71 -4.55 -24.51
N ASP A 446 9.03 -4.44 -24.59
CA ASP A 446 9.87 -4.30 -23.40
C ASP A 446 9.66 -2.91 -22.79
N HIS A 447 9.32 -2.86 -21.51
CA HIS A 447 8.95 -1.60 -20.85
C HIS A 447 10.13 -0.60 -20.77
N THR A 448 11.35 -1.09 -20.73
CA THR A 448 12.55 -0.26 -20.72
C THR A 448 12.76 0.42 -22.06
N ASP A 449 12.67 -0.34 -23.16
CA ASP A 449 12.81 0.20 -24.50
C ASP A 449 11.70 1.21 -24.81
N VAL A 450 10.45 0.86 -24.48
CA VAL A 450 9.29 1.76 -24.63
C VAL A 450 9.46 3.02 -23.75
N GLY A 451 9.97 2.88 -22.53
CA GLY A 451 10.27 4.00 -21.64
C GLY A 451 11.30 4.97 -22.23
N VAL A 452 12.37 4.43 -22.80
CA VAL A 452 13.42 5.23 -23.47
C VAL A 452 12.86 6.00 -24.66
N GLU A 453 11.98 5.39 -25.48
CA GLU A 453 11.30 6.06 -26.59
C GLU A 453 10.38 7.18 -26.09
N LEU A 454 9.58 6.93 -25.05
CA LEU A 454 8.70 7.93 -24.45
C LEU A 454 9.48 9.13 -23.88
N ILE A 455 10.60 8.88 -23.21
CA ILE A 455 11.44 9.93 -22.64
C ILE A 455 12.00 10.86 -23.73
N ALA A 456 12.30 10.32 -24.94
CA ALA A 456 12.72 11.13 -26.08
C ALA A 456 11.67 12.18 -26.50
N GLU A 457 10.39 11.97 -26.19
CA GLU A 457 9.30 12.90 -26.44
C GLU A 457 8.96 13.76 -25.22
N ILE A 458 8.96 13.14 -24.02
CA ILE A 458 8.58 13.78 -22.76
C ILE A 458 9.62 14.85 -22.35
N ALA A 459 10.91 14.52 -22.35
CA ALA A 459 11.95 15.39 -21.84
C ALA A 459 12.06 16.71 -22.64
N PRO A 460 12.08 16.73 -23.98
CA PRO A 460 12.04 17.99 -24.75
C PRO A 460 10.74 18.79 -24.53
N ARG A 461 9.59 18.11 -24.38
CA ARG A 461 8.32 18.75 -24.04
C ARG A 461 8.39 19.44 -22.67
N MET A 462 9.08 18.85 -21.70
CA MET A 462 9.34 19.43 -20.37
C MET A 462 10.43 20.51 -20.41
N GLY A 463 11.04 20.79 -21.56
CA GLY A 463 12.04 21.84 -21.74
C GLY A 463 13.46 21.42 -21.35
N PHE A 464 13.77 20.12 -21.28
CA PHE A 464 15.14 19.62 -21.18
C PHE A 464 15.82 19.65 -22.54
N ASP A 465 17.14 19.89 -22.54
CA ASP A 465 17.95 19.84 -23.77
C ASP A 465 18.28 18.40 -24.20
N ALA A 466 19.08 18.27 -25.25
CA ALA A 466 19.42 16.97 -25.81
C ALA A 466 20.33 16.15 -24.88
N ASP A 467 21.25 16.78 -24.17
CA ASP A 467 22.16 16.11 -23.26
C ASP A 467 21.43 15.62 -22.01
N ASP A 468 20.56 16.45 -21.44
CA ASP A 468 19.68 16.09 -20.33
C ASP A 468 18.71 14.97 -20.73
N THR A 469 18.15 15.04 -21.94
CA THR A 469 17.26 13.98 -22.48
C THR A 469 17.97 12.65 -22.56
N LEU A 470 19.22 12.65 -23.03
CA LEU A 470 20.04 11.43 -23.11
C LEU A 470 20.30 10.83 -21.72
N ILE A 471 20.60 11.68 -20.72
CA ILE A 471 20.81 11.24 -19.33
C ILE A 471 19.51 10.60 -18.78
N LEU A 472 18.36 11.21 -18.98
CA LEU A 472 17.06 10.64 -18.56
C LEU A 472 16.76 9.30 -19.24
N GLN A 473 17.09 9.16 -20.53
CA GLN A 473 16.98 7.90 -21.26
C GLN A 473 17.91 6.82 -20.69
N GLN A 474 19.16 7.19 -20.32
CA GLN A 474 20.09 6.27 -19.67
C GLN A 474 19.63 5.87 -18.28
N MET A 475 19.06 6.77 -17.49
CA MET A 475 18.46 6.44 -16.19
C MET A 475 17.37 5.39 -16.34
N CYS A 476 16.46 5.55 -17.30
CA CYS A 476 15.42 4.55 -17.59
C CYS A 476 16.04 3.23 -18.07
N ARG A 477 16.96 3.27 -19.02
CA ARG A 477 17.61 2.08 -19.61
C ARG A 477 18.36 1.25 -18.59
N HIS A 478 19.01 1.90 -17.63
CA HIS A 478 19.93 1.29 -16.69
C HIS A 478 19.44 1.27 -15.24
N HIS A 479 18.14 1.52 -14.99
CA HIS A 479 17.62 1.61 -13.62
C HIS A 479 17.83 0.33 -12.78
N LEU A 480 17.93 -0.85 -13.41
CA LEU A 480 18.22 -2.13 -12.75
C LEU A 480 19.69 -2.52 -12.82
N LEU A 481 20.55 -1.77 -13.52
CA LEU A 481 21.95 -2.13 -13.75
C LEU A 481 22.75 -2.31 -12.46
N LEU A 482 22.68 -1.32 -11.56
CA LEU A 482 23.44 -1.33 -10.31
C LEU A 482 22.97 -2.45 -9.37
N PRO A 483 21.67 -2.58 -9.03
CA PRO A 483 21.22 -3.61 -8.11
C PRO A 483 21.40 -5.04 -8.66
N ASP A 484 21.20 -5.26 -9.96
CA ASP A 484 21.42 -6.56 -10.60
C ASP A 484 22.90 -6.95 -10.65
N THR A 485 23.78 -5.99 -10.97
CA THR A 485 25.22 -6.25 -10.99
C THR A 485 25.75 -6.50 -9.59
N ALA A 486 25.40 -5.64 -8.63
CA ALA A 486 25.87 -5.74 -7.25
C ALA A 486 25.50 -7.06 -6.58
N THR A 487 24.32 -7.63 -6.91
CA THR A 487 23.83 -8.85 -6.26
C THR A 487 24.14 -10.14 -7.02
N ARG A 488 24.57 -10.07 -8.31
CA ARG A 488 24.70 -11.25 -9.17
C ARG A 488 26.07 -11.44 -9.80
N ARG A 489 26.97 -10.46 -9.67
CA ARG A 489 28.32 -10.52 -10.27
C ARG A 489 29.42 -10.36 -9.23
N ASP A 490 30.58 -10.84 -9.58
CA ASP A 490 31.80 -10.60 -8.79
C ASP A 490 32.27 -9.17 -8.98
N LEU A 491 32.24 -8.40 -7.89
CA LEU A 491 32.64 -6.98 -7.90
C LEU A 491 34.17 -6.82 -7.93
N SER A 492 34.94 -7.86 -7.68
CA SER A 492 36.43 -7.85 -7.82
C SER A 492 36.91 -8.18 -9.24
N ASP A 493 35.98 -8.50 -10.15
CA ASP A 493 36.31 -8.75 -11.56
C ASP A 493 36.38 -7.44 -12.35
N ASP A 494 37.56 -7.22 -12.99
CA ASP A 494 37.82 -6.05 -13.85
C ASP A 494 36.75 -5.88 -14.95
N GLY A 495 36.30 -7.01 -15.53
CA GLY A 495 35.27 -7.01 -16.57
C GLY A 495 33.92 -6.51 -16.07
N THR A 496 33.57 -6.82 -14.84
CA THR A 496 32.33 -6.33 -14.19
C THR A 496 32.36 -4.82 -14.03
N ILE A 497 33.46 -4.26 -13.50
CA ILE A 497 33.59 -2.81 -13.28
C ILE A 497 33.63 -2.06 -14.62
N THR A 498 34.41 -2.57 -15.59
CA THR A 498 34.49 -1.99 -16.94
C THR A 498 33.10 -1.95 -17.61
N PHE A 499 32.38 -3.07 -17.55
CA PHE A 499 31.02 -3.16 -18.12
C PHE A 499 30.07 -2.09 -17.56
N VAL A 500 30.07 -1.88 -16.25
CA VAL A 500 29.19 -0.86 -15.64
C VAL A 500 29.68 0.55 -16.01
N ALA A 501 31.00 0.82 -15.96
CA ALA A 501 31.57 2.11 -16.33
C ALA A 501 31.23 2.50 -17.78
N ASP A 502 31.36 1.56 -18.72
CA ASP A 502 31.03 1.77 -20.14
C ASP A 502 29.51 1.99 -20.33
N SER A 503 28.69 1.26 -19.57
CA SER A 503 27.22 1.38 -19.65
C SER A 503 26.72 2.74 -19.17
N VAL A 504 27.25 3.27 -18.06
CA VAL A 504 26.81 4.54 -17.48
C VAL A 504 27.48 5.76 -18.12
N GLY A 505 28.71 5.61 -18.63
CA GLY A 505 29.45 6.57 -19.44
C GLY A 505 29.89 7.86 -18.72
N SER A 506 29.32 8.23 -17.58
CA SER A 506 29.69 9.44 -16.85
C SER A 506 29.44 9.34 -15.34
N LEU A 507 30.20 10.11 -14.58
CA LEU A 507 30.04 10.19 -13.12
C LEU A 507 28.66 10.76 -12.72
N THR A 508 28.15 11.74 -13.48
CA THR A 508 26.81 12.31 -13.26
C THR A 508 25.74 11.24 -13.41
N CYS A 509 25.77 10.44 -14.50
CA CYS A 509 24.82 9.36 -14.72
C CYS A 509 24.92 8.27 -13.63
N LEU A 510 26.14 7.90 -13.22
CA LEU A 510 26.36 6.94 -12.12
C LEU A 510 25.71 7.39 -10.82
N ARG A 511 25.93 8.64 -10.40
CA ARG A 511 25.37 9.18 -9.16
C ARG A 511 23.83 9.29 -9.22
N LEU A 512 23.29 9.63 -10.38
CA LEU A 512 21.83 9.65 -10.60
C LEU A 512 21.24 8.25 -10.52
N LEU A 513 21.89 7.23 -11.10
CA LEU A 513 21.47 5.83 -11.02
C LEU A 513 21.59 5.25 -9.61
N ASP A 514 22.63 5.62 -8.86
CA ASP A 514 22.78 5.24 -7.45
C ASP A 514 21.61 5.74 -6.60
N ALA A 515 21.32 7.03 -6.67
CA ALA A 515 20.21 7.65 -5.95
C ALA A 515 18.84 7.10 -6.42
N LEU A 516 18.66 6.87 -7.73
CA LEU A 516 17.45 6.25 -8.28
C LEU A 516 17.28 4.82 -7.73
N THR A 517 18.35 4.02 -7.67
CA THR A 517 18.32 2.63 -7.18
C THR A 517 17.80 2.56 -5.74
N GLU A 518 18.25 3.47 -4.87
CA GLU A 518 17.76 3.54 -3.50
C GLU A 518 16.29 4.00 -3.45
N ALA A 519 15.97 5.10 -4.15
CA ALA A 519 14.61 5.66 -4.17
C ALA A 519 13.56 4.68 -4.68
N ASP A 520 13.86 3.94 -5.78
CA ASP A 520 13.03 2.90 -6.36
C ASP A 520 12.88 1.69 -5.42
N SER A 521 14.00 1.22 -4.85
CA SER A 521 13.97 0.08 -3.93
C SER A 521 13.13 0.36 -2.68
N LEU A 522 13.20 1.57 -2.12
CA LEU A 522 12.36 2.02 -1.01
C LEU A 522 10.87 2.07 -1.38
N ALA A 523 10.54 2.46 -2.62
CA ALA A 523 9.18 2.47 -3.14
C ALA A 523 8.65 1.06 -3.46
N THR A 524 9.53 0.13 -3.80
CA THR A 524 9.16 -1.26 -4.10
C THR A 524 8.71 -2.00 -2.85
N GLY A 525 9.42 -1.84 -1.73
CA GLY A 525 9.04 -2.43 -0.44
C GLY A 525 10.22 -2.62 0.51
N THR A 526 9.92 -2.89 1.78
CA THR A 526 10.93 -3.02 2.85
C THR A 526 11.93 -4.17 2.61
N ALA A 527 11.55 -5.20 1.86
CA ALA A 527 12.42 -6.31 1.50
C ALA A 527 13.35 -6.00 0.31
N ALA A 528 13.07 -4.92 -0.44
CA ALA A 528 13.82 -4.58 -1.64
C ALA A 528 15.09 -3.77 -1.34
N TRP A 529 15.17 -3.10 -0.20
CA TRP A 529 16.33 -2.33 0.24
C TRP A 529 16.69 -2.65 1.69
N GLY A 530 17.89 -3.19 1.90
CA GLY A 530 18.43 -3.49 3.23
C GLY A 530 19.93 -3.19 3.25
N SER A 531 20.51 -3.13 4.45
CA SER A 531 21.91 -2.74 4.67
C SER A 531 22.90 -3.55 3.83
N TRP A 532 22.65 -4.84 3.61
CA TRP A 532 23.48 -5.68 2.76
C TRP A 532 23.48 -5.22 1.28
N LYS A 533 22.31 -4.96 0.72
CA LYS A 533 22.20 -4.50 -0.68
C LYS A 533 22.76 -3.09 -0.86
N GLU A 534 22.51 -2.21 0.10
CA GLU A 534 23.07 -0.86 0.17
C GLU A 534 24.60 -0.89 0.15
N GLU A 535 25.21 -1.76 0.96
CA GLU A 535 26.67 -1.92 1.00
C GLU A 535 27.24 -2.43 -0.33
N LEU A 536 26.61 -3.45 -0.94
CA LEU A 536 27.07 -3.98 -2.23
C LEU A 536 26.97 -2.95 -3.35
N VAL A 537 25.85 -2.22 -3.42
CA VAL A 537 25.68 -1.15 -4.41
C VAL A 537 26.70 -0.04 -4.16
N GLY A 538 26.91 0.35 -2.90
CA GLY A 538 27.92 1.34 -2.54
C GLY A 538 29.33 0.96 -2.99
N VAL A 539 29.75 -0.28 -2.74
CA VAL A 539 31.06 -0.80 -3.20
C VAL A 539 31.17 -0.75 -4.73
N LEU A 540 30.11 -1.16 -5.46
CA LEU A 540 30.10 -1.09 -6.91
C LEU A 540 30.22 0.35 -7.40
N VAL A 541 29.42 1.27 -6.84
CA VAL A 541 29.43 2.70 -7.21
C VAL A 541 30.79 3.34 -6.97
N ASP A 542 31.43 3.10 -5.82
CA ASP A 542 32.76 3.64 -5.50
C ASP A 542 33.83 3.17 -6.50
N ARG A 543 33.82 1.89 -6.86
CA ARG A 543 34.75 1.30 -7.83
C ARG A 543 34.55 1.89 -9.23
N VAL A 544 33.31 1.97 -9.69
CA VAL A 544 32.97 2.56 -10.98
C VAL A 544 33.29 4.05 -11.01
N ALA A 545 33.02 4.78 -9.92
CA ALA A 545 33.35 6.21 -9.80
C ALA A 545 34.87 6.44 -9.88
N HIS A 546 35.68 5.58 -9.28
CA HIS A 546 37.15 5.64 -9.39
C HIS A 546 37.58 5.55 -10.87
N VAL A 547 37.05 4.59 -11.63
CA VAL A 547 37.37 4.40 -13.06
C VAL A 547 36.92 5.59 -13.89
N LEU A 548 35.68 6.05 -13.71
CA LEU A 548 35.12 7.21 -14.43
C LEU A 548 35.85 8.52 -14.11
N SER A 549 36.53 8.59 -12.97
CA SER A 549 37.38 9.73 -12.58
C SER A 549 38.81 9.64 -13.14
N GLY A 550 39.12 8.62 -13.96
CA GLY A 550 40.42 8.40 -14.60
C GLY A 550 41.38 7.48 -13.83
N GLY A 551 40.89 6.80 -12.78
CA GLY A 551 41.64 5.75 -12.09
C GLY A 551 41.72 4.48 -12.89
N SER A 552 42.68 3.57 -12.54
CA SER A 552 42.78 2.28 -13.22
C SER A 552 41.74 1.28 -12.70
N VAL A 553 41.24 0.40 -13.56
CA VAL A 553 40.34 -0.68 -13.17
C VAL A 553 40.99 -1.62 -12.16
N ALA A 554 42.28 -1.92 -12.34
CA ALA A 554 43.02 -2.78 -11.43
C ALA A 554 43.12 -2.21 -10.01
N ASP A 555 43.25 -0.89 -9.86
CA ASP A 555 43.25 -0.25 -8.54
C ASP A 555 41.83 -0.27 -7.91
N ALA A 556 40.79 -0.18 -8.72
CA ALA A 556 39.41 -0.24 -8.27
C ALA A 556 38.98 -1.63 -7.79
N THR A 557 39.57 -2.69 -8.37
CA THR A 557 39.28 -4.10 -8.06
C THR A 557 40.20 -4.68 -7.02
N ASP A 558 41.31 -4.01 -6.69
CA ASP A 558 42.24 -4.47 -5.65
C ASP A 558 41.56 -4.42 -4.27
N THR A 559 41.08 -5.54 -3.84
CA THR A 559 40.44 -5.71 -2.51
C THR A 559 41.45 -5.75 -1.37
N GLY A 560 42.75 -5.72 -1.69
CA GLY A 560 43.80 -5.99 -0.71
C GLY A 560 43.78 -7.43 -0.16
N PHE A 561 42.98 -8.31 -0.76
CA PHE A 561 42.83 -9.71 -0.36
C PHE A 561 43.72 -10.63 -1.22
N PRO A 562 44.50 -11.53 -0.60
CA PRO A 562 44.72 -11.68 0.84
C PRO A 562 45.53 -10.50 1.43
N THR A 563 45.15 -10.07 2.65
CA THR A 563 45.91 -9.06 3.40
C THR A 563 47.35 -9.55 3.69
N SER A 564 48.25 -8.63 4.10
CA SER A 564 49.63 -9.02 4.50
C SER A 564 49.59 -10.05 5.64
N HIS A 565 48.72 -9.88 6.64
CA HIS A 565 48.51 -10.85 7.72
C HIS A 565 48.03 -12.21 7.19
N GLN A 566 47.09 -12.24 6.29
CA GLN A 566 46.58 -13.47 5.68
C GLN A 566 47.64 -14.19 4.82
N ARG A 567 48.48 -13.44 4.12
CA ARG A 567 49.65 -14.01 3.40
C ARG A 567 50.65 -14.64 4.36
N ASP A 568 50.93 -14.02 5.50
CA ASP A 568 51.80 -14.58 6.53
C ASP A 568 51.21 -15.86 7.16
N LEU A 569 49.89 -15.92 7.32
CA LEU A 569 49.19 -17.12 7.78
C LEU A 569 49.25 -18.24 6.72
N LEU A 570 49.04 -17.95 5.43
CA LEU A 570 49.18 -18.90 4.32
C LEU A 570 50.60 -19.48 4.23
N ALA A 571 51.62 -18.68 4.51
CA ALA A 571 53.04 -19.12 4.48
C ALA A 571 53.34 -20.18 5.57
N GLN A 572 52.55 -20.28 6.64
CA GLN A 572 52.74 -21.27 7.69
C GLN A 572 52.35 -22.70 7.28
N ARG A 573 51.70 -22.90 6.14
CA ARG A 573 51.33 -24.21 5.54
C ARG A 573 50.62 -25.16 6.49
N ARG A 574 49.78 -24.61 7.40
CA ARG A 574 48.98 -25.39 8.35
C ARG A 574 47.55 -24.92 8.33
N ARG A 575 46.64 -25.78 8.82
CA ARG A 575 45.25 -25.37 9.01
C ARG A 575 45.18 -24.30 10.09
N ILE A 576 44.45 -23.20 9.79
CA ILE A 576 44.19 -22.10 10.69
C ILE A 576 42.72 -21.73 10.51
N ILE A 577 42.00 -21.53 11.61
CA ILE A 577 40.63 -21.02 11.62
C ILE A 577 40.64 -19.87 12.63
N GLU A 578 40.38 -18.68 12.15
CA GLU A 578 40.30 -17.46 12.96
C GLU A 578 38.94 -16.81 12.74
N ALA A 579 38.23 -16.44 13.83
CA ALA A 579 36.95 -15.74 13.78
C ALA A 579 37.02 -14.51 14.67
N VAL A 580 36.62 -13.37 14.12
CA VAL A 580 36.59 -12.08 14.79
C VAL A 580 35.32 -11.34 14.35
N ASP A 581 34.56 -10.83 15.28
CA ASP A 581 33.31 -10.11 15.04
C ASP A 581 32.32 -10.93 14.18
N ASP A 582 32.05 -10.52 12.96
CA ASP A 582 31.17 -11.18 11.99
C ASP A 582 31.95 -11.93 10.88
N GLN A 583 33.28 -12.02 10.99
CA GLN A 583 34.15 -12.61 9.98
C GLN A 583 34.82 -13.89 10.46
N ILE A 584 34.98 -14.84 9.54
CA ILE A 584 35.77 -16.04 9.76
C ILE A 584 36.75 -16.26 8.59
N VAL A 585 38.00 -16.58 8.92
CA VAL A 585 39.05 -16.93 7.98
C VAL A 585 39.42 -18.41 8.19
N VAL A 586 39.41 -19.17 7.11
CA VAL A 586 39.79 -20.59 7.11
C VAL A 586 40.96 -20.80 6.15
N ILE A 587 42.07 -21.25 6.66
CA ILE A 587 43.22 -21.67 5.86
C ILE A 587 43.33 -23.18 5.99
N SER A 588 43.39 -23.88 4.86
CA SER A 588 43.47 -25.34 4.81
C SER A 588 44.17 -25.79 3.52
N PRO A 589 44.71 -27.04 3.45
CA PRO A 589 45.14 -27.57 2.17
C PRO A 589 44.05 -27.46 1.10
N ASP A 590 44.41 -26.94 -0.08
CA ASP A 590 43.49 -26.76 -1.19
C ASP A 590 42.94 -28.12 -1.67
N ARG A 591 41.62 -28.25 -1.64
CA ARG A 591 40.89 -29.46 -2.02
C ARG A 591 39.56 -29.10 -2.69
N PRO A 592 39.13 -29.87 -3.71
CA PRO A 592 37.80 -29.71 -4.27
C PRO A 592 36.71 -29.76 -3.20
N GLY A 593 35.83 -28.76 -3.21
CA GLY A 593 34.70 -28.67 -2.29
C GLY A 593 35.03 -28.07 -0.90
N LEU A 594 36.23 -27.49 -0.70
CA LEU A 594 36.58 -26.82 0.55
C LEU A 594 35.57 -25.68 0.85
N PHE A 595 35.36 -24.77 -0.10
CA PHE A 595 34.44 -23.65 0.01
C PHE A 595 33.01 -24.08 0.37
N SER A 596 32.46 -25.06 -0.32
CA SER A 596 31.14 -25.59 -0.05
C SER A 596 31.01 -26.24 1.34
N ARG A 597 32.08 -26.83 1.86
CA ARG A 597 32.09 -27.38 3.22
C ARG A 597 32.06 -26.29 4.28
N VAL A 598 32.86 -25.24 4.10
CA VAL A 598 32.86 -24.11 5.04
C VAL A 598 31.48 -23.45 5.03
N ALA A 599 30.96 -23.10 3.85
CA ALA A 599 29.63 -22.52 3.71
C ALA A 599 28.51 -23.41 4.31
N GLY A 600 28.59 -24.73 4.09
CA GLY A 600 27.65 -25.70 4.66
C GLY A 600 27.69 -25.75 6.20
N VAL A 601 28.86 -25.64 6.82
CA VAL A 601 28.95 -25.57 8.28
C VAL A 601 28.40 -24.26 8.83
N LEU A 602 28.64 -23.12 8.16
CA LEU A 602 28.07 -21.84 8.54
C LEU A 602 26.55 -21.90 8.50
N SER A 603 25.98 -22.43 7.42
CA SER A 603 24.53 -22.63 7.27
C SER A 603 23.96 -23.59 8.32
N LEU A 604 24.63 -24.71 8.63
CA LEU A 604 24.22 -25.67 9.69
C LEU A 604 24.13 -25.00 11.07
N ASN A 605 24.95 -23.98 11.31
CA ASN A 605 24.94 -23.21 12.55
C ASN A 605 24.00 -22.01 12.55
N GLY A 606 23.11 -21.89 11.53
CA GLY A 606 22.11 -20.82 11.44
C GLY A 606 22.71 -19.47 11.06
N LEU A 607 23.81 -19.48 10.30
CA LEU A 607 24.48 -18.28 9.81
C LEU A 607 24.21 -18.10 8.32
N THR A 608 23.82 -16.89 7.94
CA THR A 608 23.73 -16.46 6.53
C THR A 608 25.06 -15.87 6.12
N VAL A 609 25.63 -16.36 5.02
CA VAL A 609 26.84 -15.80 4.41
C VAL A 609 26.44 -14.52 3.67
N LEU A 610 27.04 -13.40 4.05
CA LEU A 610 26.85 -12.09 3.41
C LEU A 610 27.89 -11.88 2.31
N GLU A 611 29.13 -12.28 2.56
CA GLU A 611 30.28 -12.10 1.66
C GLU A 611 31.22 -13.28 1.81
N ALA A 612 31.86 -13.67 0.71
CA ALA A 612 32.89 -14.69 0.73
C ALA A 612 33.99 -14.39 -0.29
N ALA A 613 35.24 -14.60 0.12
CA ALA A 613 36.42 -14.52 -0.74
C ALA A 613 37.27 -15.77 -0.59
N ALA A 614 37.86 -16.26 -1.69
CA ALA A 614 38.72 -17.40 -1.70
C ALA A 614 40.00 -17.12 -2.49
N HIS A 615 41.15 -17.63 -1.99
CA HIS A 615 42.43 -17.52 -2.65
C HIS A 615 43.19 -18.84 -2.55
N SER A 616 43.59 -19.37 -3.69
CA SER A 616 44.50 -20.56 -3.76
C SER A 616 45.91 -20.10 -3.98
N ALA A 617 46.78 -20.41 -3.04
CA ALA A 617 48.20 -20.05 -3.09
C ALA A 617 49.04 -21.14 -3.80
N ASP A 618 50.17 -20.76 -4.40
CA ASP A 618 51.08 -21.66 -5.10
C ASP A 618 51.65 -22.80 -4.21
N ASN A 619 51.54 -22.64 -2.89
CA ASN A 619 51.99 -23.63 -1.92
C ASN A 619 50.92 -24.69 -1.59
N HIS A 620 49.87 -24.82 -2.41
CA HIS A 620 48.76 -25.76 -2.26
C HIS A 620 47.91 -25.53 -1.00
N MET A 621 47.90 -24.32 -0.45
CA MET A 621 47.00 -23.90 0.60
C MET A 621 45.93 -22.99 0.01
N ALA A 622 44.68 -23.15 0.48
CA ALA A 622 43.60 -22.24 0.19
C ALA A 622 43.28 -21.41 1.43
N LEU A 623 42.96 -20.17 1.21
CA LEU A 623 42.40 -19.23 2.18
C LEU A 623 40.99 -18.89 1.76
N GLU A 624 40.04 -19.06 2.68
CA GLU A 624 38.65 -18.70 2.52
C GLU A 624 38.26 -17.75 3.65
N GLN A 625 37.65 -16.67 3.29
CA GLN A 625 37.12 -15.67 4.22
C GLN A 625 35.61 -15.55 4.00
N PHE A 626 34.86 -15.53 5.08
CA PHE A 626 33.41 -15.33 5.06
C PHE A 626 33.01 -14.25 6.05
N ARG A 627 32.09 -13.38 5.64
CA ARG A 627 31.35 -12.48 6.52
C ARG A 627 29.95 -13.03 6.67
N VAL A 628 29.47 -13.12 7.90
CA VAL A 628 28.23 -13.83 8.20
C VAL A 628 27.34 -13.05 9.14
N GLN A 629 26.05 -13.36 9.09
CA GLN A 629 25.04 -12.81 9.99
C GLN A 629 24.24 -13.94 10.64
N SER A 630 23.94 -13.81 11.93
CA SER A 630 23.04 -14.74 12.61
C SER A 630 21.59 -14.55 12.17
N ASN A 631 20.92 -15.66 11.76
CA ASN A 631 19.52 -15.63 11.30
C ASN A 631 18.51 -15.23 12.39
N PHE A 632 18.94 -15.25 13.68
CA PHE A 632 18.06 -15.01 14.83
C PHE A 632 18.46 -13.76 15.63
N GLY A 633 19.35 -12.91 15.10
CA GLY A 633 19.81 -11.70 15.79
C GLY A 633 20.59 -11.97 17.08
N ALA A 634 21.03 -13.22 17.30
CA ALA A 634 21.81 -13.63 18.44
C ALA A 634 23.32 -13.48 18.17
N GLU A 635 24.13 -13.43 19.23
CA GLU A 635 25.58 -13.46 19.14
C GLU A 635 26.05 -14.73 18.39
N ILE A 636 27.05 -14.59 17.52
CA ILE A 636 27.55 -15.69 16.68
C ILE A 636 28.28 -16.70 17.57
N PRO A 637 27.91 -18.00 17.59
CA PRO A 637 28.50 -19.00 18.46
C PRO A 637 29.81 -19.56 17.88
N TRP A 638 30.84 -18.73 17.75
CA TRP A 638 32.09 -19.09 17.08
C TRP A 638 32.74 -20.36 17.62
N ASP A 639 32.74 -20.61 18.92
CA ASP A 639 33.28 -21.83 19.49
C ASP A 639 32.65 -23.13 18.93
N ARG A 640 31.34 -23.05 18.66
CA ARG A 640 30.61 -24.18 18.06
C ARG A 640 30.92 -24.29 16.57
N VAL A 641 30.88 -23.17 15.86
CA VAL A 641 31.17 -23.10 14.42
C VAL A 641 32.59 -23.66 14.15
N ILE A 642 33.61 -23.22 14.89
CA ILE A 642 35.01 -23.68 14.71
C ILE A 642 35.11 -25.18 14.97
N ARG A 643 34.53 -25.70 16.03
CA ARG A 643 34.52 -27.15 16.30
C ARG A 643 33.88 -27.98 15.17
N ASP A 644 32.77 -27.48 14.61
CA ASP A 644 32.10 -28.18 13.52
C ASP A 644 32.83 -28.04 12.19
N LEU A 645 33.51 -26.90 11.94
CA LEU A 645 34.44 -26.72 10.83
C LEU A 645 35.63 -27.73 10.90
N GLU A 646 36.27 -27.87 12.06
CA GLU A 646 37.32 -28.85 12.27
C GLU A 646 36.85 -30.27 11.93
N LYS A 647 35.69 -30.70 12.42
CA LYS A 647 35.07 -31.99 12.10
C LYS A 647 34.77 -32.15 10.60
N ALA A 648 34.24 -31.12 9.95
CA ALA A 648 33.89 -31.14 8.53
C ALA A 648 35.15 -31.23 7.66
N LEU A 649 36.20 -30.46 7.99
CA LEU A 649 37.47 -30.48 7.30
C LEU A 649 38.23 -31.79 7.49
N ASP A 650 38.03 -32.51 8.59
CA ASP A 650 38.56 -33.86 8.84
C ASP A 650 37.68 -34.98 8.25
N GLY A 651 36.56 -34.65 7.60
CA GLY A 651 35.62 -35.63 7.04
C GLY A 651 34.79 -36.39 8.09
N ARG A 652 34.69 -35.85 9.29
CA ARG A 652 33.95 -36.44 10.43
C ARG A 652 32.54 -35.82 10.62
N LEU A 653 32.18 -34.85 9.81
CA LEU A 653 30.85 -34.25 9.74
C LEU A 653 30.33 -34.38 8.32
N ALA A 654 29.23 -35.12 8.15
CA ALA A 654 28.52 -35.17 6.87
C ALA A 654 27.62 -33.91 6.75
N LEU A 655 27.83 -33.13 5.71
CA LEU A 655 26.96 -32.04 5.30
C LEU A 655 26.06 -32.62 4.21
N ALA A 656 24.79 -32.80 4.51
CA ALA A 656 23.80 -33.35 3.60
C ALA A 656 23.40 -32.34 2.53
#